data_246c2df4b417f8d0fa9079af8bc40d94
#
_entry.id   246c2df4b417f8d0fa9079af8bc40d94
#
_cell.length_a   1.000
_cell.length_b   1.000
_cell.length_c   1.000
_cell.angle_alpha   90.00
_cell.angle_beta   90.00
_cell.angle_gamma   90.00
#
_symmetry.space_group_name_H-M   'P 1'
#
loop_
_entity.id
_entity.type
_entity.pdbx_description
1 polymer ?
#
loop_
_entity_poly.entity_id
_entity_poly.type
_entity_poly.pdbx_seq_one_letter_code
_entity_poly.pdbx_strand_id
1 'polypeptide(L)'
;MSFAYPAFLWALAVLSIPIIIHLFNFRRTTRILFSNTRLLQQIRQETTQKRKLKQYLILASRLLFLFFLVIAFAQPFLPATEQITPGREVALYLDNSYSMTSSLGDQVRALDAGIGFAREVASLFPADTRYKLITNDFAPFSNNYKTKAELLDLLTQVRLSPLSRTYQEVRDRTAEGDNEVFWISDFQKSTLELEGVAVDSAQSLHLVAVPLENASNVYIDSAYLEDPFIVSGQRNTLHVRVRNNGTRPREGMIVKLTINDVQSGTASVDLEPNAFAVLKFDLVQGLRGMNKLVLSFTDFPVSFDNFFYLTLNVSGKIRVVEVRNGSTFVEKVFGNTALFNYRAFAPGNVDLGILSQADLVILNGIDNPDGGLTSAVREYQNGPGTVLVIPSPISTPASLRALTGSLPLALVQAPALQELDKPDFRNPFFENVFEEQSASIAMPKVKPLLSWGNDRSALLTFKDGSPFLSQTGNTYVLASPLDNNWSDFQNHALFVPVMYRMAASGHRISQKPYYLLSERVATLQMDSLAGEAPVTLYGKQEVVPAQRRNGDRIILEIPRFSIDPGFYLARIQTDTLGLIAFDMDKRESLLEQWSGEEVKAQLGGGNNISIFRPAAEGSFSNEIKERYLGRQLWKYALLASLLFLLAEVLLIRFLK
;
A
#
# COMPACT_ATOMS: atom_id res chain seq x y z
N MET A 1 0.70 -29.34 37.61
CA MET A 1 2.12 -29.34 37.97
C MET A 1 2.59 -30.78 37.88
N SER A 2 3.58 -31.05 37.06
CA SER A 2 4.10 -32.42 36.85
C SER A 2 5.60 -32.45 37.23
N PHE A 3 6.17 -33.64 37.41
CA PHE A 3 7.59 -33.81 37.74
C PHE A 3 8.29 -34.57 36.63
N ALA A 4 9.46 -34.12 36.23
CA ALA A 4 10.27 -34.80 35.22
C ALA A 4 10.85 -36.12 35.74
N TYR A 5 11.21 -36.15 37.02
CA TYR A 5 11.76 -37.33 37.69
C TYR A 5 11.00 -37.66 38.97
N PRO A 6 9.75 -38.20 38.89
CA PRO A 6 8.90 -38.46 40.06
C PRO A 6 9.53 -39.45 41.03
N ALA A 7 10.44 -40.30 40.57
CA ALA A 7 11.15 -41.25 41.43
C ALA A 7 11.99 -40.57 42.53
N PHE A 8 12.48 -39.34 42.31
CA PHE A 8 13.18 -38.59 43.35
C PHE A 8 12.29 -38.18 44.53
N LEU A 9 10.96 -38.19 44.40
CA LEU A 9 10.06 -37.95 45.52
C LEU A 9 10.19 -38.99 46.63
N TRP A 10 10.62 -40.22 46.32
CA TRP A 10 10.94 -41.20 47.38
C TRP A 10 12.08 -40.73 48.32
N ALA A 11 12.94 -39.82 47.85
CA ALA A 11 13.99 -39.22 48.70
C ALA A 11 13.39 -38.31 49.83
N LEU A 12 12.07 -37.99 49.80
CA LEU A 12 11.41 -37.33 50.92
C LEU A 12 11.49 -38.18 52.20
N ALA A 13 11.70 -39.49 52.12
CA ALA A 13 11.99 -40.32 53.26
C ALA A 13 13.21 -39.87 54.08
N VAL A 14 14.17 -39.13 53.46
CA VAL A 14 15.34 -38.54 54.11
C VAL A 14 14.93 -37.49 55.17
N LEU A 15 13.73 -36.88 55.04
CA LEU A 15 13.16 -35.96 56.06
C LEU A 15 12.97 -36.64 57.41
N SER A 16 12.86 -37.97 57.47
CA SER A 16 12.79 -38.72 58.74
C SER A 16 14.09 -38.58 59.56
N ILE A 17 15.22 -38.44 58.91
CA ILE A 17 16.56 -38.40 59.59
C ILE A 17 16.67 -37.24 60.56
N PRO A 18 16.43 -35.95 60.21
CA PRO A 18 16.45 -34.83 61.14
C PRO A 18 15.41 -34.97 62.27
N ILE A 19 14.24 -35.56 61.93
CA ILE A 19 13.19 -35.79 62.92
C ILE A 19 13.63 -36.82 63.96
N ILE A 20 14.19 -37.94 63.52
CA ILE A 20 14.72 -39.00 64.38
C ILE A 20 15.86 -38.47 65.29
N ILE A 21 16.79 -37.71 64.69
CA ILE A 21 17.89 -37.10 65.44
C ILE A 21 17.33 -36.10 66.51
N HIS A 22 16.26 -35.38 66.19
CA HIS A 22 15.64 -34.45 67.11
C HIS A 22 14.89 -35.16 68.24
N LEU A 23 14.18 -36.25 67.94
CA LEU A 23 13.42 -37.07 68.93
C LEU A 23 14.33 -37.81 69.91
N PHE A 24 15.40 -38.44 69.41
CA PHE A 24 16.26 -39.28 70.21
C PHE A 24 17.30 -38.51 71.02
N ASN A 25 17.42 -37.20 70.87
CA ASN A 25 18.18 -36.23 71.68
C ASN A 25 19.40 -36.83 72.41
N PHE A 26 20.40 -37.31 71.65
CA PHE A 26 21.62 -38.00 72.16
C PHE A 26 22.51 -37.06 73.00
N ARG A 27 22.06 -36.61 74.20
CA ARG A 27 22.85 -35.81 75.10
C ARG A 27 23.37 -36.71 76.22
N ARG A 28 24.70 -36.85 76.33
CA ARG A 28 25.33 -37.39 77.54
C ARG A 28 25.21 -36.35 78.64
N THR A 29 24.40 -36.66 79.64
CA THR A 29 24.28 -35.82 80.86
C THR A 29 25.37 -36.20 81.88
N THR A 30 26.25 -35.26 82.21
CA THR A 30 27.15 -35.40 83.35
C THR A 30 26.43 -34.85 84.61
N ARG A 31 26.35 -35.63 85.69
CA ARG A 31 25.77 -35.21 86.96
C ARG A 31 26.79 -34.32 87.68
N ILE A 32 26.44 -33.04 87.91
CA ILE A 32 27.15 -32.09 88.75
C ILE A 32 26.23 -31.78 89.93
N LEU A 33 26.75 -32.03 91.13
CA LEU A 33 26.01 -31.76 92.37
C LEU A 33 26.13 -30.30 92.73
N PHE A 34 25.01 -29.58 92.87
CA PHE A 34 24.93 -28.18 93.25
C PHE A 34 24.08 -28.01 94.52
N SER A 35 24.57 -27.24 95.55
CA SER A 35 23.96 -27.07 96.88
C SER A 35 22.76 -26.09 96.89
N ASN A 36 22.59 -25.19 95.92
CA ASN A 36 21.47 -24.22 95.91
C ASN A 36 20.66 -24.24 94.67
N THR A 37 19.51 -24.85 94.73
CA THR A 37 18.67 -25.15 93.54
C THR A 37 17.55 -24.11 93.21
N ARG A 38 17.25 -23.18 94.16
CA ARG A 38 16.13 -22.23 93.98
C ARG A 38 16.38 -21.19 92.90
N LEU A 39 17.52 -20.58 92.83
CA LEU A 39 17.89 -19.58 91.82
C LEU A 39 18.01 -20.20 90.42
N LEU A 40 18.49 -21.44 90.37
CA LEU A 40 18.58 -22.21 89.14
C LEU A 40 17.23 -22.61 88.50
N GLN A 41 16.17 -22.76 89.35
CA GLN A 41 14.85 -23.10 88.83
C GLN A 41 14.15 -21.94 88.14
N GLN A 42 14.29 -20.68 88.55
CA GLN A 42 13.73 -19.50 87.90
C GLN A 42 14.41 -19.23 86.54
N ILE A 43 15.73 -19.28 86.50
CA ILE A 43 16.50 -19.09 85.27
C ILE A 43 16.24 -20.25 84.26
N ARG A 44 15.97 -21.44 84.75
CA ARG A 44 15.69 -22.63 83.94
C ARG A 44 14.35 -22.54 83.20
N GLN A 45 13.33 -21.89 83.73
CA GLN A 45 12.04 -21.79 83.04
C GLN A 45 12.08 -20.82 81.86
N GLU A 46 12.69 -19.66 81.94
CA GLU A 46 12.79 -18.71 80.82
C GLU A 46 13.75 -19.19 79.74
N THR A 47 14.88 -19.78 80.10
CA THR A 47 15.85 -20.27 79.09
C THR A 47 15.39 -21.53 78.37
N THR A 48 14.56 -22.38 78.98
CA THR A 48 14.09 -23.61 78.33
C THR A 48 13.06 -23.35 77.27
N GLN A 49 12.19 -22.35 77.39
CA GLN A 49 11.24 -22.01 76.32
C GLN A 49 11.95 -21.45 75.06
N LYS A 50 12.89 -20.52 75.27
CA LYS A 50 13.66 -19.96 74.14
C LYS A 50 14.54 -21.01 73.46
N ARG A 51 15.15 -21.92 74.16
CA ARG A 51 15.94 -23.04 73.63
C ARG A 51 15.06 -24.02 72.86
N LYS A 52 13.87 -24.34 73.30
CA LYS A 52 12.95 -25.20 72.60
C LYS A 52 12.50 -24.55 71.28
N LEU A 53 12.13 -23.26 71.34
CA LEU A 53 11.74 -22.50 70.15
C LEU A 53 12.89 -22.48 69.11
N LYS A 54 14.11 -22.19 69.51
CA LYS A 54 15.30 -22.25 68.65
C LYS A 54 15.47 -23.63 68.01
N GLN A 55 15.36 -24.70 68.77
CA GLN A 55 15.50 -26.09 68.28
C GLN A 55 14.42 -26.45 67.25
N TYR A 56 13.16 -26.01 67.48
CA TYR A 56 12.06 -26.22 66.54
C TYR A 56 12.26 -25.39 65.25
N LEU A 57 12.72 -24.14 65.36
CA LEU A 57 13.00 -23.31 64.20
C LEU A 57 14.16 -23.87 63.32
N ILE A 58 15.23 -24.38 63.94
CA ILE A 58 16.34 -25.04 63.26
C ILE A 58 15.85 -26.32 62.61
N LEU A 59 15.05 -27.12 63.31
CA LEU A 59 14.49 -28.35 62.71
C LEU A 59 13.60 -28.01 61.51
N ALA A 60 12.73 -27.02 61.66
CA ALA A 60 11.84 -26.59 60.57
C ALA A 60 12.61 -26.08 59.36
N SER A 61 13.64 -25.24 59.55
CA SER A 61 14.47 -24.76 58.44
C SER A 61 15.25 -25.89 57.75
N ARG A 62 15.73 -26.87 58.51
CA ARG A 62 16.42 -28.07 57.95
C ARG A 62 15.48 -28.97 57.17
N LEU A 63 14.26 -29.18 57.68
CA LEU A 63 13.22 -29.93 56.96
C LEU A 63 12.81 -29.25 55.67
N LEU A 64 12.61 -27.93 55.68
CA LEU A 64 12.27 -27.16 54.52
C LEU A 64 13.39 -27.12 53.48
N PHE A 65 14.65 -26.98 53.95
CA PHE A 65 15.83 -27.11 53.06
C PHE A 65 15.85 -28.45 52.32
N LEU A 66 15.74 -29.58 53.07
CA LEU A 66 15.73 -30.91 52.44
C LEU A 66 14.50 -31.12 51.54
N PHE A 67 13.34 -30.65 51.95
CA PHE A 67 12.12 -30.73 51.19
C PHE A 67 12.28 -30.03 49.82
N PHE A 68 12.68 -28.76 49.81
CA PHE A 68 12.86 -28.03 48.58
C PHE A 68 14.03 -28.53 47.75
N LEU A 69 15.05 -29.10 48.36
CA LEU A 69 16.17 -29.76 47.67
C LEU A 69 15.68 -30.99 46.91
N VAL A 70 14.87 -31.84 47.52
CA VAL A 70 14.30 -33.02 46.89
C VAL A 70 13.34 -32.61 45.76
N ILE A 71 12.53 -31.57 45.97
CA ILE A 71 11.66 -31.02 44.94
C ILE A 71 12.49 -30.50 43.76
N ALA A 72 13.62 -29.83 44.02
CA ALA A 72 14.51 -29.36 42.95
C ALA A 72 15.05 -30.51 42.07
N PHE A 73 15.46 -31.63 42.70
CA PHE A 73 15.90 -32.81 41.97
C PHE A 73 14.77 -33.56 41.25
N ALA A 74 13.54 -33.52 41.79
CA ALA A 74 12.36 -34.05 41.10
C ALA A 74 11.96 -33.25 39.87
N GLN A 75 12.53 -32.02 39.69
CA GLN A 75 12.32 -31.11 38.56
C GLN A 75 10.84 -30.86 38.25
N PRO A 76 10.14 -30.10 39.13
CA PRO A 76 8.76 -29.73 38.86
C PRO A 76 8.69 -28.86 37.62
N PHE A 77 7.69 -29.11 36.76
CA PHE A 77 7.39 -28.31 35.59
C PHE A 77 5.88 -28.10 35.42
N LEU A 78 5.51 -26.98 34.82
CA LEU A 78 4.17 -26.77 34.28
C LEU A 78 4.17 -27.40 32.88
N PRO A 79 3.24 -28.31 32.56
CA PRO A 79 3.19 -28.92 31.25
C PRO A 79 2.97 -27.86 30.17
N ALA A 80 3.47 -28.10 28.99
CA ALA A 80 3.25 -27.29 27.81
C ALA A 80 1.75 -27.14 27.52
N THR A 81 1.37 -25.99 27.01
CA THR A 81 -0.01 -25.72 26.60
C THR A 81 -0.30 -26.41 25.26
N GLU A 82 0.72 -26.61 24.46
CA GLU A 82 0.65 -27.26 23.15
C GLU A 82 1.61 -28.47 23.10
N GLN A 83 1.18 -29.54 22.45
CA GLN A 83 2.00 -30.77 22.34
C GLN A 83 2.63 -30.84 20.96
N ILE A 84 3.95 -31.07 20.92
CA ILE A 84 4.69 -31.34 19.68
C ILE A 84 4.47 -32.82 19.33
N THR A 85 3.78 -33.09 18.21
CA THR A 85 3.65 -34.43 17.65
C THR A 85 4.74 -34.68 16.61
N PRO A 86 5.39 -35.87 16.59
CA PRO A 86 6.34 -36.24 15.55
C PRO A 86 5.68 -36.26 14.16
N GLY A 87 6.43 -35.93 13.10
CA GLY A 87 5.93 -35.92 11.72
C GLY A 87 4.98 -34.77 11.37
N ARG A 88 4.96 -33.72 12.18
CA ARG A 88 4.08 -32.55 12.00
C ARG A 88 4.47 -31.72 10.79
N GLU A 89 3.47 -31.16 10.12
CA GLU A 89 3.62 -30.17 9.06
C GLU A 89 3.41 -28.77 9.65
N VAL A 90 4.34 -27.86 9.35
CA VAL A 90 4.36 -26.50 9.86
C VAL A 90 4.49 -25.52 8.70
N ALA A 91 3.52 -24.62 8.55
CA ALA A 91 3.61 -23.51 7.61
C ALA A 91 4.23 -22.28 8.30
N LEU A 92 5.20 -21.67 7.63
CA LEU A 92 5.84 -20.42 8.03
C LEU A 92 5.54 -19.38 6.97
N TYR A 93 4.67 -18.43 7.26
CA TYR A 93 4.57 -17.23 6.46
C TYR A 93 5.56 -16.20 7.01
N LEU A 94 6.48 -15.77 6.16
CA LEU A 94 7.44 -14.71 6.44
C LEU A 94 7.15 -13.54 5.50
N ASP A 95 6.64 -12.47 6.08
CA ASP A 95 6.46 -11.22 5.37
C ASP A 95 7.81 -10.67 4.94
N ASN A 96 7.99 -10.49 3.65
CA ASN A 96 9.17 -9.90 3.04
C ASN A 96 8.86 -8.65 2.22
N SER A 97 7.73 -7.97 2.53
CA SER A 97 7.37 -6.69 1.94
C SER A 97 8.41 -5.60 2.23
N TYR A 98 8.33 -4.50 1.52
CA TYR A 98 9.30 -3.41 1.70
C TYR A 98 9.19 -2.72 3.06
N SER A 99 8.05 -2.75 3.74
CA SER A 99 7.91 -2.26 5.12
C SER A 99 8.88 -2.95 6.08
N MET A 100 9.19 -4.24 5.82
CA MET A 100 10.17 -5.03 6.58
C MET A 100 11.64 -4.58 6.39
N THR A 101 11.89 -3.52 5.61
CA THR A 101 13.18 -2.81 5.57
C THR A 101 13.40 -1.98 6.84
N SER A 102 12.31 -1.59 7.52
CA SER A 102 12.35 -0.77 8.73
C SER A 102 13.13 -1.44 9.85
N SER A 103 13.66 -0.63 10.78
CA SER A 103 14.49 -1.13 11.87
C SER A 103 13.66 -1.59 13.06
N LEU A 104 14.13 -2.67 13.68
CA LEU A 104 13.72 -3.14 14.99
C LEU A 104 14.82 -2.73 15.99
N GLY A 105 14.59 -1.68 16.80
CA GLY A 105 15.59 -1.22 17.77
C GLY A 105 16.97 -0.95 17.17
N ASP A 106 18.00 -1.50 17.77
CA ASP A 106 19.43 -1.26 17.48
C ASP A 106 19.89 -1.71 16.09
N GLN A 107 19.32 -1.15 15.01
CA GLN A 107 19.75 -1.30 13.61
C GLN A 107 19.52 -2.68 12.96
N VAL A 108 18.79 -3.59 13.60
CA VAL A 108 18.40 -4.86 12.96
C VAL A 108 17.19 -4.61 12.05
N ARG A 109 17.27 -5.00 10.78
CA ARG A 109 16.11 -4.91 9.88
C ARG A 109 15.02 -5.87 10.32
N ALA A 110 13.76 -5.45 10.20
CA ALA A 110 12.61 -6.27 10.54
C ALA A 110 12.61 -7.63 9.79
N LEU A 111 13.02 -7.66 8.52
CA LEU A 111 13.16 -8.90 7.75
C LEU A 111 14.22 -9.83 8.37
N ASP A 112 15.39 -9.32 8.80
CA ASP A 112 16.44 -10.12 9.39
C ASP A 112 15.98 -10.70 10.74
N ALA A 113 15.25 -9.91 11.53
CA ALA A 113 14.61 -10.38 12.76
C ALA A 113 13.56 -11.47 12.47
N GLY A 114 12.71 -11.27 11.47
CA GLY A 114 11.70 -12.25 11.02
C GLY A 114 12.33 -13.57 10.58
N ILE A 115 13.45 -13.52 9.84
CA ILE A 115 14.25 -14.70 9.48
C ILE A 115 14.81 -15.38 10.75
N GLY A 116 15.26 -14.60 11.72
CA GLY A 116 15.71 -15.10 13.02
C GLY A 116 14.59 -15.87 13.75
N PHE A 117 13.39 -15.29 13.83
CA PHE A 117 12.23 -15.94 14.44
C PHE A 117 11.84 -17.24 13.73
N ALA A 118 11.85 -17.25 12.39
CA ALA A 118 11.59 -18.46 11.61
C ALA A 118 12.61 -19.57 11.91
N ARG A 119 13.89 -19.23 12.09
CA ARG A 119 14.96 -20.18 12.51
C ARG A 119 14.72 -20.69 13.93
N GLU A 120 14.32 -19.84 14.85
CA GLU A 120 14.01 -20.22 16.22
C GLU A 120 12.82 -21.18 16.26
N VAL A 121 11.73 -20.89 15.53
CA VAL A 121 10.59 -21.81 15.36
C VAL A 121 11.09 -23.17 14.84
N ALA A 122 11.88 -23.20 13.78
CA ALA A 122 12.40 -24.45 13.23
C ALA A 122 13.28 -25.22 14.22
N SER A 123 13.95 -24.54 15.17
CA SER A 123 14.79 -25.18 16.17
C SER A 123 14.04 -25.97 17.23
N LEU A 124 12.76 -25.65 17.45
CA LEU A 124 11.93 -26.23 18.50
C LEU A 124 11.32 -27.57 18.10
N PHE A 125 11.03 -27.73 16.83
CA PHE A 125 10.38 -28.93 16.34
C PHE A 125 11.39 -30.06 16.06
N PRO A 126 10.96 -31.33 16.16
CA PRO A 126 11.79 -32.51 15.86
C PRO A 126 12.37 -32.47 14.44
N ALA A 127 13.40 -33.28 14.21
CA ALA A 127 14.13 -33.32 12.93
C ALA A 127 13.27 -33.85 11.75
N ASP A 128 12.23 -34.62 12.04
CA ASP A 128 11.30 -35.20 11.08
C ASP A 128 10.16 -34.25 10.67
N THR A 129 10.07 -33.07 11.29
CA THR A 129 9.07 -32.04 10.94
C THR A 129 9.30 -31.52 9.53
N ARG A 130 8.20 -31.35 8.79
CA ARG A 130 8.17 -30.80 7.46
C ARG A 130 7.71 -29.33 7.49
N TYR A 131 8.37 -28.49 6.70
CA TYR A 131 8.14 -27.05 6.69
C TYR A 131 7.71 -26.55 5.33
N LYS A 132 6.73 -25.65 5.28
CA LYS A 132 6.31 -24.91 4.10
C LYS A 132 6.63 -23.43 4.33
N LEU A 133 7.60 -22.89 3.58
CA LEU A 133 7.95 -21.47 3.66
C LEU A 133 7.13 -20.69 2.61
N ILE A 134 6.39 -19.70 3.06
CA ILE A 134 5.57 -18.81 2.22
C ILE A 134 6.08 -17.40 2.40
N THR A 135 6.36 -16.71 1.30
CA THR A 135 6.77 -15.30 1.24
C THR A 135 5.84 -14.52 0.32
N ASN A 136 5.87 -13.19 0.33
CA ASN A 136 4.93 -12.35 -0.44
C ASN A 136 5.01 -12.58 -1.96
N ASP A 137 6.14 -12.96 -2.49
CA ASP A 137 6.34 -13.28 -3.91
C ASP A 137 5.76 -14.64 -4.32
N PHE A 138 5.30 -15.45 -3.36
CA PHE A 138 4.79 -16.80 -3.61
C PHE A 138 5.72 -17.61 -4.51
N ALA A 139 7.02 -17.56 -4.18
CA ALA A 139 8.05 -18.27 -4.93
C ALA A 139 7.72 -19.77 -5.06
N PRO A 140 8.20 -20.46 -6.11
CA PRO A 140 7.87 -21.89 -6.37
C PRO A 140 8.14 -22.83 -5.20
N PHE A 141 9.09 -22.51 -4.32
CA PHE A 141 9.37 -23.31 -3.12
C PHE A 141 8.21 -23.28 -2.10
N SER A 142 7.33 -22.28 -2.13
CA SER A 142 6.20 -22.16 -1.21
C SER A 142 5.07 -23.17 -1.45
N ASN A 143 5.14 -23.94 -2.53
CA ASN A 143 4.12 -24.93 -2.86
C ASN A 143 4.39 -26.32 -2.25
N ASN A 144 5.60 -26.57 -1.74
CA ASN A 144 6.03 -27.89 -1.28
C ASN A 144 6.64 -27.82 0.11
N TYR A 145 6.39 -28.89 0.89
CA TYR A 145 7.05 -29.08 2.18
C TYR A 145 8.53 -29.43 2.02
N LYS A 146 9.34 -28.89 2.90
CA LYS A 146 10.79 -29.01 2.95
C LYS A 146 11.24 -29.61 4.27
N THR A 147 12.42 -30.18 4.28
CA THR A 147 13.12 -30.56 5.50
C THR A 147 13.62 -29.34 6.25
N LYS A 148 13.96 -29.51 7.52
CA LYS A 148 14.57 -28.43 8.32
C LYS A 148 15.84 -27.83 7.68
N ALA A 149 16.70 -28.67 7.10
CA ALA A 149 17.93 -28.21 6.45
C ALA A 149 17.63 -27.35 5.22
N GLU A 150 16.73 -27.81 4.36
CA GLU A 150 16.28 -27.05 3.18
C GLU A 150 15.60 -25.73 3.57
N LEU A 151 14.77 -25.72 4.63
CA LEU A 151 14.17 -24.49 5.14
C LEU A 151 15.25 -23.47 5.54
N LEU A 152 16.25 -23.90 6.31
CA LEU A 152 17.33 -23.02 6.76
C LEU A 152 18.13 -22.43 5.59
N ASP A 153 18.33 -23.21 4.53
CA ASP A 153 18.95 -22.72 3.30
C ASP A 153 18.05 -21.70 2.58
N LEU A 154 16.77 -22.00 2.40
CA LEU A 154 15.79 -21.08 1.78
C LEU A 154 15.70 -19.75 2.53
N LEU A 155 15.72 -19.77 3.86
CA LEU A 155 15.69 -18.54 4.66
C LEU A 155 16.88 -17.61 4.39
N THR A 156 18.02 -18.12 3.90
CA THR A 156 19.17 -17.29 3.49
C THR A 156 18.95 -16.62 2.14
N GLN A 157 18.03 -17.13 1.33
CA GLN A 157 17.75 -16.66 -0.03
C GLN A 157 16.60 -15.65 -0.07
N VAL A 158 15.84 -15.50 1.01
CA VAL A 158 14.73 -14.54 1.08
C VAL A 158 15.24 -13.13 0.82
N ARG A 159 14.57 -12.42 -0.09
CA ARG A 159 14.85 -11.03 -0.44
C ARG A 159 13.58 -10.21 -0.23
N LEU A 160 13.73 -8.90 -0.09
CA LEU A 160 12.59 -7.98 -0.07
C LEU A 160 11.81 -8.07 -1.38
N SER A 161 10.51 -7.98 -1.28
CA SER A 161 9.56 -8.02 -2.39
C SER A 161 8.76 -6.72 -2.45
N PRO A 162 8.50 -6.16 -3.64
CA PRO A 162 7.62 -5.01 -3.80
C PRO A 162 6.13 -5.36 -3.61
N LEU A 163 5.84 -6.60 -3.23
CA LEU A 163 4.50 -7.14 -3.11
C LEU A 163 4.10 -7.21 -1.65
N SER A 164 2.93 -6.67 -1.34
CA SER A 164 2.18 -6.95 -0.11
C SER A 164 1.11 -8.01 -0.37
N ARG A 165 0.73 -8.73 0.67
CA ARG A 165 -0.34 -9.74 0.62
C ARG A 165 -1.41 -9.45 1.64
N THR A 166 -2.65 -9.65 1.23
CA THR A 166 -3.78 -9.66 2.15
C THR A 166 -3.78 -10.95 2.98
N TYR A 167 -4.44 -10.92 4.12
CA TYR A 167 -4.63 -12.12 4.94
C TYR A 167 -5.24 -13.28 4.13
N GLN A 168 -6.25 -12.98 3.29
CA GLN A 168 -6.92 -13.98 2.48
C GLN A 168 -5.98 -14.67 1.48
N GLU A 169 -5.13 -13.90 0.79
CA GLU A 169 -4.18 -14.46 -0.19
C GLU A 169 -3.18 -15.42 0.47
N VAL A 170 -2.71 -15.10 1.68
CA VAL A 170 -1.79 -15.96 2.43
C VAL A 170 -2.52 -17.19 2.99
N ARG A 171 -3.73 -16.99 3.53
CA ARG A 171 -4.56 -18.09 4.03
C ARG A 171 -4.85 -19.11 2.95
N ASP A 172 -5.16 -18.68 1.73
CA ASP A 172 -5.44 -19.59 0.61
C ASP A 172 -4.22 -20.45 0.25
N ARG A 173 -3.01 -20.02 0.62
CA ARG A 173 -1.77 -20.80 0.50
C ARG A 173 -1.52 -21.74 1.66
N THR A 174 -2.10 -21.49 2.84
CA THR A 174 -1.95 -22.30 4.05
C THR A 174 -3.15 -23.22 4.32
N ALA A 175 -4.26 -23.09 3.59
CA ALA A 175 -5.55 -23.67 3.93
C ALA A 175 -5.64 -25.20 3.78
N GLU A 176 -4.80 -25.84 2.97
CA GLU A 176 -4.89 -27.30 2.73
C GLU A 176 -3.79 -28.06 3.51
N GLY A 177 -4.13 -28.56 4.68
CA GLY A 177 -3.28 -29.50 5.44
C GLY A 177 -2.38 -28.90 6.51
N ASP A 178 -2.23 -27.58 6.55
CA ASP A 178 -1.35 -26.90 7.51
C ASP A 178 -2.06 -26.75 8.87
N ASN A 179 -1.83 -27.67 9.79
CA ASN A 179 -2.43 -27.61 11.13
C ASN A 179 -1.78 -26.55 12.03
N GLU A 180 -0.57 -26.14 11.72
CA GLU A 180 0.24 -25.19 12.49
C GLU A 180 0.79 -24.11 11.58
N VAL A 181 0.38 -22.87 11.77
CA VAL A 181 0.80 -21.72 10.94
C VAL A 181 1.44 -20.66 11.81
N PHE A 182 2.70 -20.34 11.54
CA PHE A 182 3.38 -19.18 12.11
C PHE A 182 3.36 -18.04 11.11
N TRP A 183 2.72 -16.93 11.50
CA TRP A 183 2.60 -15.73 10.71
C TRP A 183 3.53 -14.66 11.24
N ILE A 184 4.67 -14.47 10.57
CA ILE A 184 5.72 -13.52 10.96
C ILE A 184 5.57 -12.29 10.06
N SER A 185 5.10 -11.18 10.61
CA SER A 185 4.83 -9.94 9.87
C SER A 185 4.85 -8.73 10.81
N ASP A 186 4.98 -7.55 10.26
CA ASP A 186 4.77 -6.28 10.95
C ASP A 186 3.27 -5.92 11.10
N PHE A 187 2.37 -6.69 10.48
CA PHE A 187 0.92 -6.48 10.53
C PHE A 187 0.47 -5.07 10.16
N GLN A 188 0.93 -4.57 9.02
CA GLN A 188 0.52 -3.26 8.49
C GLN A 188 -0.99 -3.15 8.30
N LYS A 189 -1.60 -2.06 8.81
CA LYS A 189 -3.05 -1.80 8.68
C LYS A 189 -3.48 -1.59 7.23
N SER A 190 -2.63 -0.99 6.43
CA SER A 190 -2.90 -0.62 5.04
C SER A 190 -2.94 -1.80 4.07
N THR A 191 -2.30 -2.93 4.40
CA THR A 191 -2.15 -4.08 3.51
C THR A 191 -2.87 -5.33 3.99
N LEU A 192 -3.03 -5.49 5.31
CA LEU A 192 -3.51 -6.73 5.93
C LEU A 192 -5.04 -6.86 5.93
N GLU A 193 -5.81 -6.46 5.08
CA GLU A 193 -7.29 -6.53 5.02
C GLU A 193 -7.89 -7.68 5.86
N LEU A 194 -8.40 -7.37 7.08
CA LEU A 194 -8.91 -8.37 8.04
C LEU A 194 -10.44 -8.42 8.13
N GLU A 195 -11.16 -7.52 7.46
CA GLU A 195 -12.61 -7.43 7.56
C GLU A 195 -13.32 -8.68 7.02
N GLY A 196 -14.18 -9.27 7.85
CA GLY A 196 -15.01 -10.42 7.44
C GLY A 196 -14.26 -11.75 7.32
N VAL A 197 -13.04 -11.85 7.83
CA VAL A 197 -12.23 -13.07 7.75
C VAL A 197 -12.36 -13.89 9.04
N ALA A 198 -12.61 -15.19 8.91
CA ALA A 198 -12.61 -16.14 10.01
C ALA A 198 -11.43 -17.12 9.89
N VAL A 199 -10.81 -17.45 11.02
CA VAL A 199 -9.79 -18.50 11.10
C VAL A 199 -10.48 -19.86 11.23
N ASP A 200 -9.98 -20.86 10.51
CA ASP A 200 -10.44 -22.24 10.68
C ASP A 200 -10.12 -22.71 12.11
N SER A 201 -11.14 -23.24 12.81
CA SER A 201 -10.99 -23.73 14.18
C SER A 201 -10.05 -24.94 14.30
N ALA A 202 -9.81 -25.66 13.21
CA ALA A 202 -8.88 -26.79 13.14
C ALA A 202 -7.42 -26.37 13.01
N GLN A 203 -7.15 -25.11 12.62
CA GLN A 203 -5.81 -24.57 12.40
C GLN A 203 -5.33 -23.80 13.63
N SER A 204 -4.12 -24.08 14.10
CA SER A 204 -3.44 -23.28 15.12
C SER A 204 -2.67 -22.15 14.46
N LEU A 205 -3.10 -20.91 14.68
CA LEU A 205 -2.48 -19.72 14.12
C LEU A 205 -1.63 -18.98 15.17
N HIS A 206 -0.35 -18.83 14.87
CA HIS A 206 0.64 -18.17 15.73
C HIS A 206 1.08 -16.85 15.12
N LEU A 207 0.57 -15.75 15.66
CA LEU A 207 0.91 -14.40 15.22
C LEU A 207 2.23 -13.98 15.87
N VAL A 208 3.26 -13.79 15.07
CA VAL A 208 4.58 -13.31 15.49
C VAL A 208 4.74 -11.88 15.02
N ALA A 209 4.42 -10.94 15.90
CA ALA A 209 4.48 -9.52 15.58
C ALA A 209 5.93 -9.02 15.55
N VAL A 210 6.33 -8.42 14.44
CA VAL A 210 7.61 -7.73 14.29
C VAL A 210 7.35 -6.23 14.49
N PRO A 211 7.58 -5.68 15.71
CA PRO A 211 7.25 -4.30 15.99
C PRO A 211 8.25 -3.37 15.30
N LEU A 212 7.78 -2.43 14.50
CA LEU A 212 8.62 -1.38 13.92
C LEU A 212 8.76 -0.24 14.94
N GLU A 213 9.97 0.04 15.38
CA GLU A 213 10.23 1.18 16.25
C GLU A 213 10.23 2.48 15.44
N ASN A 214 9.57 3.51 15.98
CA ASN A 214 9.49 4.84 15.38
C ASN A 214 8.99 4.79 13.92
N ALA A 215 7.87 4.12 13.68
CA ALA A 215 7.21 4.08 12.39
C ALA A 215 6.92 5.51 11.89
N SER A 216 7.86 6.07 11.15
CA SER A 216 7.81 7.43 10.61
C SER A 216 8.38 7.38 9.22
N ASN A 217 7.57 7.77 8.26
CA ASN A 217 7.94 7.75 6.85
C ASN A 217 7.49 9.03 6.16
N VAL A 218 8.33 9.53 5.26
CA VAL A 218 7.96 10.57 4.32
C VAL A 218 7.97 9.97 2.93
N TYR A 219 6.93 10.20 2.16
CA TYR A 219 6.82 9.65 0.81
C TYR A 219 6.13 10.64 -0.14
N ILE A 220 6.34 10.44 -1.44
CA ILE A 220 5.62 11.15 -2.47
C ILE A 220 4.29 10.45 -2.71
N ASP A 221 3.20 11.13 -2.34
CA ASP A 221 1.83 10.63 -2.46
C ASP A 221 1.34 10.66 -3.91
N SER A 222 1.59 11.79 -4.58
CA SER A 222 1.19 12.00 -5.97
C SER A 222 2.02 13.08 -6.66
N ALA A 223 2.05 13.04 -7.98
CA ALA A 223 2.63 14.09 -8.79
C ALA A 223 1.76 14.33 -10.02
N TYR A 224 1.52 15.58 -10.35
CA TYR A 224 0.67 16.00 -11.46
C TYR A 224 1.17 17.30 -12.08
N LEU A 225 0.80 17.53 -13.32
CA LEU A 225 1.15 18.74 -14.06
C LEU A 225 0.08 19.81 -13.86
N GLU A 226 0.50 21.05 -13.77
CA GLU A 226 -0.42 22.21 -13.73
C GLU A 226 -1.26 22.28 -15.01
N ASP A 227 -0.60 22.13 -16.16
CA ASP A 227 -1.26 21.96 -17.43
C ASP A 227 -1.11 20.49 -17.90
N PRO A 228 -2.20 19.73 -18.05
CA PRO A 228 -2.14 18.35 -18.52
C PRO A 228 -1.59 18.24 -19.96
N PHE A 229 -1.52 19.34 -20.70
CA PHE A 229 -1.00 19.39 -22.05
C PHE A 229 0.43 19.86 -22.07
N ILE A 230 1.35 18.98 -22.40
CA ILE A 230 2.77 19.32 -22.51
C ILE A 230 3.10 19.53 -23.99
N VAL A 231 3.18 20.79 -24.38
CA VAL A 231 3.58 21.19 -25.72
C VAL A 231 5.01 21.74 -25.70
N SER A 232 5.81 21.36 -26.68
CA SER A 232 7.20 21.82 -26.79
C SER A 232 7.29 23.35 -26.80
N GLY A 233 8.14 23.91 -25.95
CA GLY A 233 8.41 25.35 -25.84
C GLY A 233 7.51 26.10 -24.86
N GLN A 234 6.55 25.45 -24.21
CA GLN A 234 5.72 26.04 -23.16
C GLN A 234 6.32 25.79 -21.78
N ARG A 235 6.07 26.72 -20.87
CA ARG A 235 6.35 26.50 -19.43
C ARG A 235 5.25 25.61 -18.86
N ASN A 236 5.64 24.66 -18.06
CA ASN A 236 4.72 23.84 -17.28
C ASN A 236 5.32 23.62 -15.89
N THR A 237 4.46 23.46 -14.91
CA THR A 237 4.86 23.23 -13.51
C THR A 237 4.44 21.84 -13.09
N LEU A 238 5.37 21.07 -12.55
CA LEU A 238 5.12 19.79 -11.91
C LEU A 238 4.81 20.02 -10.43
N HIS A 239 3.60 19.68 -10.01
CA HIS A 239 3.19 19.69 -8.61
C HIS A 239 3.48 18.32 -8.00
N VAL A 240 4.16 18.29 -6.86
CA VAL A 240 4.57 17.09 -6.15
C VAL A 240 4.04 17.16 -4.73
N ARG A 241 3.12 16.26 -4.41
CA ARG A 241 2.55 16.14 -3.07
C ARG A 241 3.40 15.20 -2.24
N VAL A 242 4.05 15.75 -1.22
CA VAL A 242 4.88 15.01 -0.26
C VAL A 242 4.12 14.90 1.05
N ARG A 243 4.11 13.72 1.65
CA ARG A 243 3.39 13.43 2.88
C ARG A 243 4.31 12.90 3.96
N ASN A 244 4.17 13.44 5.16
CA ASN A 244 4.77 12.90 6.39
C ASN A 244 3.72 12.05 7.12
N ASN A 245 3.96 10.75 7.24
CA ASN A 245 3.10 9.83 8.01
C ASN A 245 3.66 9.57 9.42
N GLY A 246 4.62 10.37 9.86
CA GLY A 246 5.23 10.27 11.17
C GLY A 246 4.57 11.17 12.21
N THR A 247 4.90 10.92 13.47
CA THR A 247 4.44 11.71 14.63
C THR A 247 5.35 12.91 14.94
N ARG A 248 6.43 13.09 14.19
CA ARG A 248 7.40 14.19 14.36
C ARG A 248 7.46 15.06 13.11
N PRO A 249 7.65 16.38 13.25
CA PRO A 249 7.87 17.25 12.10
C PRO A 249 9.16 16.88 11.37
N ARG A 250 9.20 17.13 10.07
CA ARG A 250 10.39 17.01 9.21
C ARG A 250 10.69 18.38 8.60
N GLU A 251 11.80 18.97 9.01
CA GLU A 251 12.21 20.30 8.57
C GLU A 251 13.33 20.22 7.52
N GLY A 252 13.31 21.14 6.57
CA GLY A 252 14.37 21.31 5.57
C GLY A 252 14.57 20.12 4.65
N MET A 253 13.55 19.29 4.42
CA MET A 253 13.66 18.12 3.56
C MET A 253 13.82 18.54 2.10
N ILE A 254 14.87 18.07 1.45
CA ILE A 254 15.19 18.42 0.06
C ILE A 254 14.66 17.34 -0.88
N VAL A 255 13.77 17.73 -1.80
CA VAL A 255 13.33 16.91 -2.92
C VAL A 255 14.03 17.38 -4.19
N LYS A 256 14.61 16.45 -4.94
CA LYS A 256 15.35 16.70 -6.19
C LYS A 256 14.55 16.18 -7.37
N LEU A 257 14.47 16.98 -8.43
CA LEU A 257 13.94 16.57 -9.72
C LEU A 257 15.10 16.35 -10.70
N THR A 258 15.16 15.17 -11.29
CA THR A 258 16.09 14.81 -12.36
C THR A 258 15.28 14.52 -13.63
N ILE A 259 15.69 15.09 -14.76
CA ILE A 259 15.07 14.88 -16.08
C ILE A 259 16.12 14.30 -17.01
N ASN A 260 15.85 13.14 -17.59
CA ASN A 260 16.78 12.42 -18.47
C ASN A 260 18.18 12.31 -17.88
N ASP A 261 18.26 11.90 -16.62
CA ASP A 261 19.49 11.71 -15.83
C ASP A 261 20.26 13.03 -15.50
N VAL A 262 19.68 14.20 -15.80
CA VAL A 262 20.24 15.51 -15.46
C VAL A 262 19.40 16.17 -14.36
N GLN A 263 20.04 16.62 -13.27
CA GLN A 263 19.35 17.34 -12.20
C GLN A 263 18.80 18.66 -12.75
N SER A 264 17.47 18.81 -12.67
CA SER A 264 16.73 19.95 -13.24
C SER A 264 16.22 20.92 -12.17
N GLY A 265 15.99 20.45 -10.96
CA GLY A 265 15.49 21.30 -9.88
C GLY A 265 15.64 20.68 -8.50
N THR A 266 15.56 21.55 -7.49
CA THR A 266 15.48 21.16 -6.07
C THR A 266 14.47 22.05 -5.38
N ALA A 267 13.71 21.48 -4.45
CA ALA A 267 12.79 22.20 -3.58
C ALA A 267 12.93 21.71 -2.15
N SER A 268 12.85 22.63 -1.19
CA SER A 268 12.84 22.29 0.24
C SER A 268 11.42 22.35 0.77
N VAL A 269 11.11 21.47 1.71
CA VAL A 269 9.79 21.39 2.33
C VAL A 269 9.92 21.10 3.82
N ASP A 270 9.06 21.79 4.60
CA ASP A 270 8.79 21.48 6.00
C ASP A 270 7.44 20.76 6.09
N LEU A 271 7.42 19.65 6.83
CA LEU A 271 6.26 18.79 6.92
C LEU A 271 5.88 18.58 8.39
N GLU A 272 4.73 19.04 8.77
CA GLU A 272 4.14 18.78 10.07
C GLU A 272 3.77 17.28 10.22
N PRO A 273 3.60 16.77 11.45
CA PRO A 273 3.17 15.41 11.69
C PRO A 273 1.83 15.09 11.01
N ASN A 274 1.73 13.95 10.34
CA ASN A 274 0.53 13.49 9.62
C ASN A 274 -0.01 14.49 8.57
N ALA A 275 0.85 15.38 8.07
CA ALA A 275 0.48 16.42 7.10
C ALA A 275 1.11 16.16 5.73
N PHE A 276 0.66 16.93 4.75
CA PHE A 276 1.26 16.96 3.42
C PHE A 276 1.56 18.40 3.00
N ALA A 277 2.49 18.53 2.08
CA ALA A 277 2.76 19.79 1.39
C ALA A 277 2.91 19.54 -0.12
N VAL A 278 2.64 20.57 -0.92
CA VAL A 278 2.78 20.51 -2.38
C VAL A 278 3.98 21.34 -2.80
N LEU A 279 4.96 20.68 -3.38
CA LEU A 279 6.13 21.29 -3.99
C LEU A 279 5.85 21.61 -5.47
N LYS A 280 6.44 22.67 -5.98
CA LYS A 280 6.34 23.09 -7.38
C LYS A 280 7.72 23.05 -8.04
N PHE A 281 7.79 22.40 -9.18
CA PHE A 281 8.99 22.36 -10.02
C PHE A 281 8.66 22.89 -11.40
N ASP A 282 9.32 23.99 -11.79
CA ASP A 282 9.22 24.50 -13.15
C ASP A 282 9.99 23.58 -14.11
N LEU A 283 9.27 23.06 -15.10
CA LEU A 283 9.86 22.19 -16.10
C LEU A 283 10.67 22.99 -17.12
N VAL A 284 11.83 22.46 -17.48
CA VAL A 284 12.75 23.10 -18.43
C VAL A 284 12.08 23.26 -19.79
N GLN A 285 12.16 24.45 -20.37
CA GLN A 285 11.72 24.71 -21.73
C GLN A 285 12.59 23.93 -22.72
N GLY A 286 11.96 23.36 -23.76
CA GLY A 286 12.67 22.64 -24.82
C GLY A 286 12.66 21.12 -24.71
N LEU A 287 11.97 20.55 -23.73
CA LEU A 287 11.68 19.11 -23.69
C LEU A 287 10.94 18.69 -24.96
N ARG A 288 11.29 17.53 -25.52
CA ARG A 288 10.67 16.95 -26.72
C ARG A 288 10.56 15.44 -26.58
N GLY A 289 9.49 14.87 -27.14
CA GLY A 289 9.28 13.43 -27.13
C GLY A 289 9.18 12.85 -25.72
N MET A 290 9.66 11.63 -25.55
CA MET A 290 9.59 10.89 -24.30
C MET A 290 10.72 11.30 -23.34
N ASN A 291 10.36 11.70 -22.12
CA ASN A 291 11.29 12.10 -21.10
C ASN A 291 11.08 11.30 -19.82
N LYS A 292 12.18 10.95 -19.16
CA LYS A 292 12.22 10.29 -17.84
C LYS A 292 12.35 11.34 -16.77
N LEU A 293 11.47 11.34 -15.78
CA LEU A 293 11.55 12.20 -14.61
C LEU A 293 11.70 11.35 -13.37
N VAL A 294 12.64 11.68 -12.52
CA VAL A 294 12.85 11.05 -11.22
C VAL A 294 12.80 12.11 -10.14
N LEU A 295 11.87 11.97 -9.22
CA LEU A 295 11.87 12.69 -7.97
C LEU A 295 12.60 11.85 -6.94
N SER A 296 13.52 12.44 -6.20
CA SER A 296 14.29 11.76 -5.17
C SER A 296 14.48 12.62 -3.94
N PHE A 297 14.47 11.98 -2.79
CA PHE A 297 14.74 12.59 -1.50
C PHE A 297 15.45 11.58 -0.61
N THR A 298 15.80 11.96 0.61
CA THR A 298 16.44 11.06 1.57
C THR A 298 15.59 11.04 2.83
N ASP A 299 14.99 9.90 3.12
CA ASP A 299 14.36 9.59 4.41
C ASP A 299 14.99 8.32 4.99
N PHE A 300 15.04 8.25 6.30
CA PHE A 300 15.56 7.11 7.06
C PHE A 300 14.69 6.89 8.31
N PRO A 301 14.39 5.65 8.70
CA PRO A 301 14.97 4.37 8.26
C PRO A 301 14.38 3.80 6.96
N VAL A 302 13.25 4.30 6.50
CA VAL A 302 12.57 3.82 5.30
C VAL A 302 13.18 4.49 4.09
N SER A 303 13.66 3.72 3.13
CA SER A 303 14.35 4.25 1.95
C SER A 303 13.85 3.68 0.62
N PHE A 304 12.95 2.71 0.65
CA PHE A 304 12.47 2.05 -0.56
C PHE A 304 11.59 2.94 -1.43
N ASP A 305 10.92 3.95 -0.84
CA ASP A 305 10.03 4.91 -1.49
C ASP A 305 10.65 6.32 -1.66
N ASN A 306 11.96 6.42 -1.44
CA ASN A 306 12.74 7.65 -1.65
C ASN A 306 12.85 8.06 -3.13
N PHE A 307 12.35 7.27 -4.05
CA PHE A 307 12.31 7.54 -5.48
C PHE A 307 10.89 7.47 -6.01
N PHE A 308 10.56 8.37 -6.92
CA PHE A 308 9.29 8.41 -7.61
C PHE A 308 9.54 8.67 -9.10
N TYR A 309 8.96 7.84 -9.96
CA TYR A 309 9.25 7.80 -11.39
C TYR A 309 8.06 8.35 -12.18
N LEU A 310 8.35 9.25 -13.13
CA LEU A 310 7.34 9.82 -14.01
C LEU A 310 7.84 9.82 -15.45
N THR A 311 6.93 9.69 -16.38
CA THR A 311 7.20 9.90 -17.80
C THR A 311 6.46 11.13 -18.28
N LEU A 312 7.13 11.96 -19.07
CA LEU A 312 6.51 13.04 -19.81
C LEU A 312 6.68 12.81 -21.30
N ASN A 313 5.58 12.70 -22.02
CA ASN A 313 5.60 12.69 -23.46
C ASN A 313 5.24 14.10 -23.98
N VAL A 314 6.24 14.83 -24.42
CA VAL A 314 6.10 16.20 -24.93
C VAL A 314 5.80 16.13 -26.41
N SER A 315 4.58 16.45 -26.76
CA SER A 315 4.12 16.41 -28.15
C SER A 315 4.36 17.74 -28.88
N GLY A 316 4.10 17.70 -30.20
CA GLY A 316 4.02 18.89 -31.00
C GLY A 316 2.77 19.73 -30.68
N LYS A 317 2.62 20.87 -31.38
CA LYS A 317 1.44 21.71 -31.24
C LYS A 317 0.17 20.96 -31.67
N ILE A 318 -0.93 21.20 -30.95
CA ILE A 318 -2.24 20.66 -31.29
C ILE A 318 -2.70 21.29 -32.62
N ARG A 319 -3.05 20.45 -33.56
CA ARG A 319 -3.48 20.88 -34.92
C ARG A 319 -5.00 21.02 -34.95
N VAL A 320 -5.46 22.25 -35.08
CA VAL A 320 -6.88 22.58 -35.14
C VAL A 320 -7.22 23.11 -36.54
N VAL A 321 -8.16 22.47 -37.20
CA VAL A 321 -8.66 22.87 -38.48
C VAL A 321 -10.12 23.30 -38.38
N GLU A 322 -10.42 24.54 -38.69
CA GLU A 322 -11.78 25.05 -38.73
C GLU A 322 -12.24 25.21 -40.18
N VAL A 323 -13.36 24.60 -40.51
CA VAL A 323 -14.12 24.91 -41.75
C VAL A 323 -15.26 25.82 -41.32
N ARG A 324 -15.25 27.09 -41.77
CA ARG A 324 -16.20 28.07 -41.25
C ARG A 324 -16.94 28.82 -42.36
N ASN A 325 -18.20 29.06 -42.09
CA ASN A 325 -19.04 29.99 -42.85
C ASN A 325 -19.78 30.93 -41.86
N GLY A 326 -18.99 31.65 -41.06
CA GLY A 326 -19.58 32.44 -39.97
C GLY A 326 -18.57 33.12 -39.08
N SER A 327 -18.83 33.06 -37.77
CA SER A 327 -18.11 33.79 -36.72
C SER A 327 -16.64 33.41 -36.59
N THR A 328 -15.82 34.35 -36.09
CA THR A 328 -14.39 34.19 -35.84
C THR A 328 -14.05 33.95 -34.36
N PHE A 329 -15.04 33.60 -33.52
CA PHE A 329 -14.82 33.44 -32.09
C PHE A 329 -13.85 32.28 -31.79
N VAL A 330 -13.90 31.19 -32.56
CA VAL A 330 -13.04 30.03 -32.45
C VAL A 330 -11.58 30.38 -32.71
N GLU A 331 -11.30 31.24 -33.69
CA GLU A 331 -9.96 31.72 -34.04
C GLU A 331 -9.27 32.40 -32.83
N LYS A 332 -10.04 33.17 -32.02
CA LYS A 332 -9.51 33.83 -30.84
C LYS A 332 -9.09 32.82 -29.76
N VAL A 333 -9.79 31.71 -29.62
CA VAL A 333 -9.48 30.63 -28.66
C VAL A 333 -8.15 29.96 -29.02
N PHE A 334 -7.97 29.60 -30.28
CA PHE A 334 -6.79 28.88 -30.77
C PHE A 334 -5.68 29.80 -31.32
N GLY A 335 -5.77 31.09 -31.05
CA GLY A 335 -4.78 32.10 -31.45
C GLY A 335 -3.42 31.97 -30.74
N ASN A 336 -3.32 31.18 -29.67
CA ASN A 336 -2.06 30.89 -29.00
C ASN A 336 -1.20 29.96 -29.87
N THR A 337 -0.33 30.54 -30.69
CA THR A 337 0.55 29.82 -31.61
C THR A 337 1.63 29.00 -30.92
N ALA A 338 1.83 29.13 -29.59
CA ALA A 338 2.72 28.26 -28.84
C ALA A 338 2.10 26.88 -28.64
N LEU A 339 0.77 26.82 -28.44
CA LEU A 339 0.01 25.59 -28.18
C LEU A 339 -0.59 24.98 -29.42
N PHE A 340 -1.08 25.83 -30.33
CA PHE A 340 -1.92 25.40 -31.44
C PHE A 340 -1.30 25.74 -32.80
N ASN A 341 -1.52 24.82 -33.76
CA ASN A 341 -1.38 25.08 -35.17
C ASN A 341 -2.80 25.16 -35.75
N TYR A 342 -3.37 26.36 -35.64
CA TYR A 342 -4.73 26.64 -36.08
C TYR A 342 -4.74 27.06 -37.55
N ARG A 343 -5.65 26.47 -38.34
CA ARG A 343 -5.93 26.84 -39.73
C ARG A 343 -7.44 26.92 -39.95
N ALA A 344 -7.88 27.96 -40.63
CA ALA A 344 -9.28 28.17 -41.01
C ALA A 344 -9.43 28.15 -42.51
N PHE A 345 -10.49 27.50 -43.00
CA PHE A 345 -10.83 27.37 -44.41
C PHE A 345 -12.29 27.76 -44.63
N ALA A 346 -12.60 28.32 -45.81
CA ALA A 346 -13.98 28.41 -46.29
C ALA A 346 -14.43 27.04 -46.83
N PRO A 347 -15.74 26.70 -46.80
CA PRO A 347 -16.26 25.38 -47.15
C PRO A 347 -15.89 24.90 -48.56
N GLY A 348 -15.78 25.82 -49.52
CA GLY A 348 -15.39 25.47 -50.89
C GLY A 348 -13.89 25.43 -51.19
N ASN A 349 -13.03 25.70 -50.16
CA ASN A 349 -11.58 25.80 -50.36
C ASN A 349 -10.82 25.02 -49.28
N VAL A 350 -11.34 23.88 -48.83
CA VAL A 350 -10.74 23.03 -47.83
C VAL A 350 -9.76 22.07 -48.47
N ASP A 351 -8.52 22.05 -47.93
CA ASP A 351 -7.61 20.97 -48.23
C ASP A 351 -8.00 19.73 -47.41
N LEU A 352 -8.68 18.77 -48.03
CA LEU A 352 -9.18 17.57 -47.35
C LEU A 352 -8.06 16.71 -46.77
N GLY A 353 -6.85 16.76 -47.31
CA GLY A 353 -5.68 16.06 -46.76
C GLY A 353 -5.23 16.59 -45.39
N ILE A 354 -5.48 17.87 -45.11
CA ILE A 354 -5.16 18.47 -43.81
C ILE A 354 -6.12 17.99 -42.71
N LEU A 355 -7.38 17.69 -43.03
CA LEU A 355 -8.34 17.18 -42.08
C LEU A 355 -7.86 15.87 -41.41
N SER A 356 -7.31 14.94 -42.18
CA SER A 356 -6.81 13.68 -41.65
C SER A 356 -5.64 13.83 -40.66
N GLN A 357 -4.94 14.95 -40.73
CA GLN A 357 -3.81 15.27 -39.84
C GLN A 357 -4.20 16.12 -38.64
N ALA A 358 -5.41 16.64 -38.60
CA ALA A 358 -5.88 17.48 -37.49
C ALA A 358 -6.11 16.64 -36.23
N ASP A 359 -5.97 17.29 -35.07
CA ASP A 359 -6.35 16.73 -33.78
C ASP A 359 -7.80 17.12 -33.45
N LEU A 360 -8.22 18.32 -33.90
CA LEU A 360 -9.62 18.78 -33.84
C LEU A 360 -10.04 19.39 -35.19
N VAL A 361 -11.15 18.91 -35.70
CA VAL A 361 -11.84 19.51 -36.84
C VAL A 361 -13.10 20.22 -36.36
N ILE A 362 -13.23 21.50 -36.68
CA ILE A 362 -14.40 22.32 -36.29
C ILE A 362 -15.18 22.69 -37.54
N LEU A 363 -16.44 22.31 -37.56
CA LEU A 363 -17.39 22.64 -38.60
C LEU A 363 -18.32 23.75 -38.08
N ASN A 364 -17.97 25.00 -38.38
CA ASN A 364 -18.62 26.16 -37.83
C ASN A 364 -19.57 26.82 -38.85
N GLY A 365 -20.86 26.61 -38.66
CA GLY A 365 -21.89 27.18 -39.52
C GLY A 365 -21.92 26.53 -40.91
N ILE A 366 -21.59 25.23 -41.01
CA ILE A 366 -21.59 24.49 -42.28
C ILE A 366 -22.94 23.82 -42.46
N ASP A 367 -23.73 24.34 -43.39
CA ASP A 367 -25.01 23.81 -43.79
C ASP A 367 -24.87 23.12 -45.18
N ASN A 368 -25.33 21.88 -45.29
CA ASN A 368 -25.26 21.09 -46.53
C ASN A 368 -23.83 20.99 -47.10
N PRO A 369 -22.89 20.37 -46.38
CA PRO A 369 -21.55 20.18 -46.89
C PRO A 369 -21.56 19.39 -48.22
N ASP A 370 -20.60 19.68 -49.09
CA ASP A 370 -20.45 18.93 -50.34
C ASP A 370 -20.06 17.46 -50.04
N GLY A 371 -20.15 16.62 -51.10
CA GLY A 371 -19.86 15.19 -50.96
C GLY A 371 -18.41 14.90 -50.56
N GLY A 372 -17.46 15.73 -50.99
CA GLY A 372 -16.04 15.60 -50.65
C GLY A 372 -15.78 15.85 -49.17
N LEU A 373 -16.26 16.99 -48.65
CA LEU A 373 -16.15 17.33 -47.22
C LEU A 373 -16.88 16.32 -46.36
N THR A 374 -18.10 15.89 -46.76
CA THR A 374 -18.88 14.89 -46.01
C THR A 374 -18.12 13.57 -45.90
N SER A 375 -17.53 13.08 -47.00
CA SER A 375 -16.77 11.84 -46.98
C SER A 375 -15.50 11.94 -46.16
N ALA A 376 -14.75 13.04 -46.28
CA ALA A 376 -13.56 13.28 -45.48
C ALA A 376 -13.85 13.40 -43.99
N VAL A 377 -14.93 14.07 -43.59
CA VAL A 377 -15.36 14.17 -42.19
C VAL A 377 -15.78 12.80 -41.63
N ARG A 378 -16.51 11.98 -42.40
CA ARG A 378 -16.89 10.62 -41.98
C ARG A 378 -15.67 9.71 -41.81
N GLU A 379 -14.72 9.77 -42.73
CA GLU A 379 -13.48 9.04 -42.60
C GLU A 379 -12.70 9.49 -41.35
N TYR A 380 -12.60 10.79 -41.14
CA TYR A 380 -11.96 11.37 -39.96
C TYR A 380 -12.65 10.97 -38.65
N GLN A 381 -13.99 10.91 -38.61
CA GLN A 381 -14.78 10.46 -37.45
C GLN A 381 -14.52 8.99 -37.06
N ASN A 382 -14.08 8.15 -38.00
CA ASN A 382 -13.67 6.78 -37.73
C ASN A 382 -12.25 6.68 -37.15
N GLY A 383 -11.50 7.78 -37.20
CA GLY A 383 -10.16 7.90 -36.64
C GLY A 383 -10.16 8.40 -35.19
N PRO A 384 -8.98 8.71 -34.66
CA PRO A 384 -8.83 9.14 -33.25
C PRO A 384 -9.08 10.65 -33.02
N GLY A 385 -9.11 11.44 -34.08
CA GLY A 385 -9.34 12.89 -33.98
C GLY A 385 -10.77 13.24 -33.59
N THR A 386 -11.00 14.44 -33.11
CA THR A 386 -12.34 14.91 -32.67
C THR A 386 -12.95 15.90 -33.67
N VAL A 387 -14.26 15.86 -33.79
CA VAL A 387 -15.05 16.79 -34.60
C VAL A 387 -15.96 17.62 -33.71
N LEU A 388 -15.99 18.93 -33.88
CA LEU A 388 -16.98 19.82 -33.27
C LEU A 388 -17.90 20.37 -34.36
N VAL A 389 -19.21 20.15 -34.21
CA VAL A 389 -20.25 20.69 -35.09
C VAL A 389 -20.96 21.85 -34.38
N ILE A 390 -20.87 23.03 -34.99
CA ILE A 390 -21.51 24.28 -34.52
C ILE A 390 -22.52 24.66 -35.57
N PRO A 391 -23.82 24.72 -35.24
CA PRO A 391 -24.85 25.11 -36.21
C PRO A 391 -24.74 26.59 -36.62
N SER A 392 -25.20 26.93 -37.80
CA SER A 392 -25.52 28.33 -38.18
C SER A 392 -26.93 28.70 -37.74
N PRO A 393 -27.30 30.00 -37.70
CA PRO A 393 -28.67 30.43 -37.37
C PRO A 393 -29.76 29.86 -38.29
N ILE A 394 -29.39 29.35 -39.47
CA ILE A 394 -30.33 28.77 -40.46
C ILE A 394 -30.18 27.24 -40.59
N SER A 395 -29.37 26.62 -39.77
CA SER A 395 -29.16 25.16 -39.79
C SER A 395 -30.47 24.41 -39.50
N THR A 396 -30.64 23.32 -40.21
CA THR A 396 -31.76 22.39 -39.98
C THR A 396 -31.24 21.00 -39.61
N PRO A 397 -32.06 20.16 -38.94
CA PRO A 397 -31.67 18.78 -38.66
C PRO A 397 -31.25 17.99 -39.90
N ALA A 398 -31.88 18.27 -41.04
CA ALA A 398 -31.59 17.63 -42.31
C ALA A 398 -30.19 18.01 -42.84
N SER A 399 -29.81 19.32 -42.74
CA SER A 399 -28.52 19.83 -43.22
C SER A 399 -27.33 19.32 -42.40
N LEU A 400 -27.54 19.00 -41.11
CA LEU A 400 -26.48 18.55 -40.20
C LEU A 400 -26.39 17.04 -40.05
N ARG A 401 -27.40 16.27 -40.51
CA ARG A 401 -27.47 14.81 -40.36
C ARG A 401 -26.23 14.09 -40.88
N ALA A 402 -25.64 14.57 -41.97
CA ALA A 402 -24.44 14.00 -42.55
C ALA A 402 -23.19 14.12 -41.67
N LEU A 403 -23.17 15.13 -40.78
CA LEU A 403 -22.05 15.50 -39.91
C LEU A 403 -22.21 14.97 -38.46
N THR A 404 -23.47 14.81 -38.00
CA THR A 404 -23.80 14.44 -36.62
C THR A 404 -24.17 12.98 -36.42
N GLY A 405 -24.14 12.19 -37.49
CA GLY A 405 -24.41 10.75 -37.43
C GLY A 405 -25.84 10.41 -37.01
N SER A 406 -25.97 9.57 -35.98
CA SER A 406 -27.25 9.03 -35.49
C SER A 406 -27.95 9.92 -34.45
N LEU A 407 -27.46 11.14 -34.17
CA LEU A 407 -28.04 12.02 -33.17
C LEU A 407 -29.45 12.48 -33.68
N PRO A 408 -30.53 12.29 -32.88
CA PRO A 408 -31.89 12.58 -33.32
C PRO A 408 -32.21 14.08 -33.18
N LEU A 409 -31.61 14.92 -34.03
CA LEU A 409 -31.75 16.36 -34.01
C LEU A 409 -33.19 16.80 -34.35
N ALA A 410 -33.70 17.77 -33.59
CA ALA A 410 -34.97 18.49 -33.85
C ALA A 410 -34.74 20.00 -33.73
N LEU A 411 -35.53 20.80 -34.46
CA LEU A 411 -35.53 22.25 -34.32
C LEU A 411 -36.35 22.65 -33.09
N VAL A 412 -35.83 23.60 -32.31
CA VAL A 412 -36.56 24.21 -31.21
C VAL A 412 -37.50 25.26 -31.79
N GLN A 413 -38.81 25.08 -31.54
CA GLN A 413 -39.83 26.04 -31.92
C GLN A 413 -39.80 27.24 -30.96
N ALA A 414 -39.68 28.47 -31.47
CA ALA A 414 -39.61 29.69 -30.69
C ALA A 414 -38.50 29.70 -29.63
N PRO A 415 -37.24 29.67 -30.03
CA PRO A 415 -36.10 29.58 -29.11
C PRO A 415 -36.04 30.81 -28.19
N ALA A 416 -36.15 30.58 -26.89
CA ALA A 416 -35.99 31.58 -25.85
C ALA A 416 -34.60 31.53 -25.21
N LEU A 417 -34.14 32.67 -24.68
CA LEU A 417 -32.88 32.73 -23.97
C LEU A 417 -32.97 31.95 -22.64
N GLN A 418 -32.16 30.92 -22.50
CA GLN A 418 -32.11 30.05 -21.33
C GLN A 418 -30.71 30.08 -20.73
N GLU A 419 -30.59 29.91 -19.43
CA GLU A 419 -29.31 29.83 -18.73
C GLU A 419 -28.82 28.38 -18.70
N LEU A 420 -27.54 28.17 -18.93
CA LEU A 420 -26.94 26.83 -18.78
C LEU A 420 -26.88 26.44 -17.32
N ASP A 421 -26.92 25.15 -17.06
CA ASP A 421 -26.61 24.59 -15.74
C ASP A 421 -25.12 24.50 -15.52
N LYS A 422 -24.73 24.36 -14.25
CA LYS A 422 -23.33 24.21 -13.89
C LYS A 422 -22.80 22.85 -14.40
N PRO A 423 -21.57 22.81 -14.91
CA PRO A 423 -20.96 21.54 -15.33
C PRO A 423 -20.84 20.58 -14.14
N ASP A 424 -21.02 19.29 -14.37
CA ASP A 424 -20.69 18.27 -13.37
C ASP A 424 -19.15 18.11 -13.32
N PHE A 425 -18.53 18.70 -12.31
CA PHE A 425 -17.08 18.65 -12.11
C PHE A 425 -16.53 17.24 -11.84
N ARG A 426 -17.40 16.24 -11.56
CA ARG A 426 -17.01 14.83 -11.46
C ARG A 426 -16.89 14.15 -12.82
N ASN A 427 -17.38 14.79 -13.88
CA ASN A 427 -17.21 14.28 -15.22
C ASN A 427 -15.74 14.38 -15.63
N PRO A 428 -15.10 13.30 -16.13
CA PRO A 428 -13.69 13.30 -16.56
C PRO A 428 -13.35 14.39 -17.58
N PHE A 429 -14.33 14.87 -18.35
CA PHE A 429 -14.14 15.98 -19.29
C PHE A 429 -13.75 17.28 -18.58
N PHE A 430 -14.23 17.50 -17.35
CA PHE A 430 -13.97 18.72 -16.56
C PHE A 430 -12.91 18.49 -15.46
N GLU A 431 -12.32 17.31 -15.37
CA GLU A 431 -11.28 17.01 -14.41
C GLU A 431 -10.07 17.92 -14.63
N ASN A 432 -9.60 18.59 -13.58
CA ASN A 432 -8.47 19.54 -13.60
C ASN A 432 -8.63 20.76 -14.57
N VAL A 433 -9.86 21.09 -14.97
CA VAL A 433 -10.12 22.25 -15.83
C VAL A 433 -10.30 23.55 -15.01
N PHE A 434 -10.68 23.44 -13.75
CA PHE A 434 -10.95 24.56 -12.87
C PHE A 434 -10.16 24.46 -11.57
N GLU A 435 -9.38 25.48 -11.24
CA GLU A 435 -8.62 25.55 -9.98
C GLU A 435 -9.52 25.71 -8.75
N GLU A 436 -10.64 26.45 -8.89
CA GLU A 436 -11.60 26.65 -7.82
C GLU A 436 -13.01 26.29 -8.29
N GLN A 437 -13.67 25.41 -7.56
CA GLN A 437 -15.09 25.10 -7.73
C GLN A 437 -15.94 26.22 -7.08
N SER A 438 -15.89 27.43 -7.64
CA SER A 438 -16.66 28.53 -7.09
C SER A 438 -18.16 28.33 -7.26
N ALA A 439 -18.88 28.35 -6.14
CA ALA A 439 -20.34 28.17 -6.12
C ALA A 439 -21.11 29.34 -6.76
N SER A 440 -20.46 30.46 -7.09
CA SER A 440 -21.10 31.72 -7.50
C SER A 440 -20.83 32.15 -8.95
N ILE A 441 -20.43 31.23 -9.84
CA ILE A 441 -20.26 31.58 -11.26
C ILE A 441 -21.62 31.81 -11.91
N ALA A 442 -21.83 32.99 -12.47
CA ALA A 442 -23.01 33.27 -13.30
C ALA A 442 -22.87 32.49 -14.63
N MET A 443 -23.81 31.63 -14.94
CA MET A 443 -23.74 30.78 -16.12
C MET A 443 -24.18 31.50 -17.39
N PRO A 444 -23.65 31.12 -18.57
CA PRO A 444 -24.01 31.78 -19.84
C PRO A 444 -25.47 31.54 -20.24
N LYS A 445 -26.00 32.49 -20.98
CA LYS A 445 -27.37 32.43 -21.50
C LYS A 445 -27.34 32.16 -23.01
N VAL A 446 -28.14 31.18 -23.42
CA VAL A 446 -28.11 30.65 -24.80
C VAL A 446 -29.54 30.42 -25.28
N LYS A 447 -29.79 30.68 -26.55
CA LYS A 447 -31.02 30.28 -27.25
C LYS A 447 -30.76 28.95 -27.94
N PRO A 448 -31.39 27.82 -27.54
CA PRO A 448 -31.21 26.57 -28.25
C PRO A 448 -31.84 26.63 -29.64
N LEU A 449 -31.08 26.34 -30.69
CA LEU A 449 -31.58 26.14 -32.05
C LEU A 449 -32.01 24.70 -32.27
N LEU A 450 -31.20 23.80 -31.74
CA LEU A 450 -31.34 22.34 -31.88
C LEU A 450 -31.64 21.71 -30.53
N SER A 451 -32.37 20.59 -30.55
CA SER A 451 -32.55 19.70 -29.40
C SER A 451 -32.51 18.24 -29.85
N TRP A 452 -32.15 17.34 -28.97
CA TRP A 452 -32.05 15.88 -29.24
C TRP A 452 -32.53 15.03 -28.05
N GLY A 453 -33.39 15.58 -27.22
CA GLY A 453 -33.98 14.88 -26.08
C GLY A 453 -32.99 14.68 -24.91
N ASN A 454 -33.32 13.76 -24.01
CA ASN A 454 -32.46 13.46 -22.87
C ASN A 454 -31.22 12.67 -23.35
N ASP A 455 -30.07 13.24 -23.12
CA ASP A 455 -28.78 12.65 -23.52
C ASP A 455 -27.87 12.48 -22.34
N ARG A 456 -27.52 11.24 -22.01
CA ARG A 456 -26.55 10.91 -20.94
C ARG A 456 -25.11 11.28 -21.27
N SER A 457 -24.82 11.55 -22.53
CA SER A 457 -23.52 12.01 -23.02
C SER A 457 -23.39 13.53 -23.04
N ALA A 458 -24.39 14.26 -22.54
CA ALA A 458 -24.35 15.71 -22.44
C ALA A 458 -23.28 16.17 -21.45
N LEU A 459 -22.37 17.02 -21.92
CA LEU A 459 -21.31 17.64 -21.13
C LEU A 459 -21.78 18.94 -20.48
N LEU A 460 -22.55 19.72 -21.21
CA LEU A 460 -23.22 20.92 -20.71
C LEU A 460 -24.73 20.85 -21.02
N THR A 461 -25.54 21.21 -20.05
CA THR A 461 -27.00 21.20 -20.16
C THR A 461 -27.59 22.57 -19.85
N PHE A 462 -28.78 22.80 -20.29
CA PHE A 462 -29.63 23.88 -19.81
C PHE A 462 -30.20 23.55 -18.41
N LYS A 463 -30.70 24.51 -17.68
CA LYS A 463 -31.32 24.31 -16.35
C LYS A 463 -32.53 23.37 -16.36
N ASP A 464 -33.17 23.18 -17.51
CA ASP A 464 -34.25 22.22 -17.69
C ASP A 464 -33.77 20.77 -17.96
N GLY A 465 -32.46 20.55 -17.98
CA GLY A 465 -31.84 19.27 -18.25
C GLY A 465 -31.65 18.94 -19.74
N SER A 466 -32.11 19.80 -20.65
CA SER A 466 -31.88 19.61 -22.09
C SER A 466 -30.41 19.85 -22.45
N PRO A 467 -29.85 19.11 -23.40
CA PRO A 467 -28.41 19.18 -23.73
C PRO A 467 -28.09 20.46 -24.51
N PHE A 468 -26.94 21.10 -24.13
CA PHE A 468 -26.33 22.19 -24.87
C PHE A 468 -25.11 21.75 -25.67
N LEU A 469 -24.23 20.96 -25.03
CA LEU A 469 -23.07 20.33 -25.64
C LEU A 469 -23.10 18.85 -25.32
N SER A 470 -23.14 18.02 -26.35
CA SER A 470 -23.05 16.57 -26.21
C SER A 470 -21.89 15.98 -27.00
N GLN A 471 -21.41 14.84 -26.53
CA GLN A 471 -20.38 14.06 -27.19
C GLN A 471 -20.93 12.69 -27.59
N THR A 472 -20.89 12.37 -28.88
CA THR A 472 -21.23 11.03 -29.39
C THR A 472 -20.01 10.46 -30.14
N GLY A 473 -19.38 9.46 -29.56
CA GLY A 473 -18.08 8.99 -30.06
C GLY A 473 -17.05 10.12 -30.06
N ASN A 474 -16.47 10.41 -31.22
CA ASN A 474 -15.49 11.48 -31.41
C ASN A 474 -16.13 12.82 -31.84
N THR A 475 -17.46 12.91 -31.88
CA THR A 475 -18.17 14.09 -32.38
C THR A 475 -18.84 14.85 -31.27
N TYR A 476 -18.52 16.12 -31.15
CA TYR A 476 -19.16 17.09 -30.27
C TYR A 476 -20.19 17.92 -31.08
N VAL A 477 -21.36 18.17 -30.50
CA VAL A 477 -22.43 18.96 -31.13
C VAL A 477 -22.89 20.02 -30.16
N LEU A 478 -22.92 21.28 -30.63
CA LEU A 478 -23.54 22.41 -29.92
C LEU A 478 -25.02 22.60 -30.34
N ALA A 479 -25.87 22.91 -29.36
CA ALA A 479 -27.28 23.16 -29.62
C ALA A 479 -27.55 24.56 -30.19
N SER A 480 -26.58 25.46 -30.19
CA SER A 480 -26.75 26.87 -30.57
C SER A 480 -25.59 27.35 -31.44
N PRO A 481 -25.81 28.29 -32.36
CA PRO A 481 -24.77 29.02 -33.05
C PRO A 481 -23.91 29.83 -32.07
N LEU A 482 -22.60 29.99 -32.42
CA LEU A 482 -21.72 30.95 -31.76
C LEU A 482 -21.90 32.35 -32.36
N ASP A 483 -23.01 32.99 -32.04
CA ASP A 483 -23.40 34.34 -32.49
C ASP A 483 -23.99 35.13 -31.31
N ASN A 484 -23.66 36.41 -31.21
CA ASN A 484 -24.06 37.25 -30.08
C ASN A 484 -25.60 37.40 -29.93
N ASN A 485 -26.37 37.17 -31.00
CA ASN A 485 -27.83 37.17 -30.95
C ASN A 485 -28.42 35.86 -30.40
N TRP A 486 -27.61 34.79 -30.40
CA TRP A 486 -28.01 33.44 -29.99
C TRP A 486 -27.40 33.01 -28.66
N SER A 487 -26.16 33.41 -28.38
CA SER A 487 -25.39 32.89 -27.26
C SER A 487 -24.43 33.94 -26.72
N ASP A 488 -24.20 33.96 -25.42
CA ASP A 488 -23.08 34.64 -24.78
C ASP A 488 -21.98 33.66 -24.33
N PHE A 489 -22.14 32.36 -24.62
CA PHE A 489 -21.19 31.31 -24.25
C PHE A 489 -19.77 31.61 -24.77
N GLN A 490 -19.63 32.12 -26.00
CA GLN A 490 -18.36 32.48 -26.61
C GLN A 490 -17.63 33.62 -25.88
N ASN A 491 -18.32 34.37 -25.03
CA ASN A 491 -17.75 35.45 -24.22
C ASN A 491 -17.60 35.03 -22.75
N HIS A 492 -18.01 33.82 -22.38
CA HIS A 492 -18.00 33.32 -21.02
C HIS A 492 -16.71 32.61 -20.67
N ALA A 493 -16.32 32.62 -19.38
CA ALA A 493 -15.08 31.98 -18.89
C ALA A 493 -14.98 30.46 -19.17
N LEU A 494 -16.12 29.78 -19.35
CA LEU A 494 -16.15 28.34 -19.70
C LEU A 494 -15.75 28.06 -21.16
N PHE A 495 -15.83 29.05 -22.05
CA PHE A 495 -15.65 28.80 -23.50
C PHE A 495 -14.25 28.29 -23.81
N VAL A 496 -13.23 29.03 -23.38
CA VAL A 496 -11.82 28.65 -23.67
C VAL A 496 -11.47 27.29 -23.08
N PRO A 497 -11.74 26.99 -21.78
CA PRO A 497 -11.46 25.67 -21.22
C PRO A 497 -12.16 24.52 -21.93
N VAL A 498 -13.44 24.69 -22.30
CA VAL A 498 -14.21 23.65 -23.02
C VAL A 498 -13.61 23.40 -24.40
N MET A 499 -13.28 24.45 -25.15
CA MET A 499 -12.67 24.31 -26.48
C MET A 499 -11.27 23.69 -26.41
N TYR A 500 -10.48 24.07 -25.44
CA TYR A 500 -9.14 23.48 -25.21
C TYR A 500 -9.28 21.99 -24.89
N ARG A 501 -10.23 21.62 -24.04
CA ARG A 501 -10.46 20.22 -23.67
C ARG A 501 -10.88 19.37 -24.86
N MET A 502 -11.75 19.90 -25.75
CA MET A 502 -12.11 19.20 -26.99
C MET A 502 -10.91 19.02 -27.92
N ALA A 503 -10.07 20.05 -28.07
CA ALA A 503 -8.87 19.95 -28.89
C ALA A 503 -7.88 18.91 -28.33
N ALA A 504 -7.75 18.89 -27.03
CA ALA A 504 -6.90 17.96 -26.33
C ALA A 504 -7.41 16.51 -26.39
N SER A 505 -8.72 16.32 -26.36
CA SER A 505 -9.34 14.99 -26.46
C SER A 505 -9.04 14.31 -27.80
N GLY A 506 -8.88 15.09 -28.87
CA GLY A 506 -8.44 14.61 -30.19
C GLY A 506 -6.92 14.47 -30.33
N HIS A 507 -6.19 15.17 -29.46
CA HIS A 507 -4.75 15.08 -29.46
C HIS A 507 -4.31 13.85 -28.66
N ARG A 508 -3.52 12.97 -29.27
CA ARG A 508 -3.13 11.66 -28.72
C ARG A 508 -2.16 11.76 -27.54
N ILE A 509 -2.42 12.65 -26.57
CA ILE A 509 -1.67 12.73 -25.32
C ILE A 509 -2.56 12.25 -24.19
N SER A 510 -2.58 10.97 -23.96
CA SER A 510 -3.29 10.42 -22.79
C SER A 510 -2.53 9.23 -22.23
N GLN A 511 -1.24 9.39 -22.05
CA GLN A 511 -0.50 8.44 -21.25
C GLN A 511 -0.42 9.03 -19.82
N LYS A 512 -0.85 8.27 -18.83
CA LYS A 512 -0.62 8.64 -17.43
C LYS A 512 0.88 8.87 -17.21
N PRO A 513 1.29 9.89 -16.46
CA PRO A 513 2.70 10.11 -16.14
C PRO A 513 3.34 8.91 -15.43
N TYR A 514 2.59 8.17 -14.66
CA TYR A 514 3.02 6.97 -13.95
C TYR A 514 1.85 6.02 -13.68
N TYR A 515 2.16 4.77 -13.37
CA TYR A 515 1.23 3.76 -12.87
C TYR A 515 1.77 3.17 -11.57
N LEU A 516 0.88 2.89 -10.62
CA LEU A 516 1.25 2.16 -9.42
C LEU A 516 1.23 0.65 -9.69
N LEU A 517 2.15 -0.09 -9.08
CA LEU A 517 2.18 -1.56 -9.19
C LEU A 517 0.92 -2.25 -8.61
N SER A 518 0.13 -1.52 -7.82
CA SER A 518 -1.19 -1.96 -7.35
C SER A 518 -2.31 -1.81 -8.40
N GLU A 519 -2.12 -1.01 -9.43
CA GLU A 519 -3.08 -0.87 -10.51
C GLU A 519 -3.11 -2.16 -11.36
N ARG A 520 -4.27 -2.46 -11.94
CA ARG A 520 -4.44 -3.69 -12.73
C ARG A 520 -3.96 -3.55 -14.16
N VAL A 521 -4.11 -2.37 -14.74
CA VAL A 521 -3.88 -2.15 -16.16
C VAL A 521 -3.15 -0.84 -16.43
N ALA A 522 -2.28 -0.87 -17.42
CA ALA A 522 -1.70 0.32 -18.05
C ALA A 522 -2.23 0.41 -19.50
N THR A 523 -2.45 1.63 -19.97
CA THR A 523 -2.96 1.87 -21.32
C THR A 523 -1.91 2.58 -22.15
N LEU A 524 -1.62 2.05 -23.32
CA LEU A 524 -0.78 2.67 -24.35
C LEU A 524 -1.59 2.99 -25.59
N GLN A 525 -1.25 4.08 -26.21
CA GLN A 525 -1.78 4.42 -27.53
C GLN A 525 -0.90 3.79 -28.62
N MET A 526 -1.53 3.33 -29.70
CA MET A 526 -0.85 2.68 -30.80
C MET A 526 -1.28 3.36 -32.12
N ASP A 527 -0.33 3.62 -32.98
CA ASP A 527 -0.67 3.97 -34.36
C ASP A 527 -1.22 2.74 -35.09
N SER A 528 -2.23 2.95 -35.94
CA SER A 528 -2.97 1.89 -36.62
C SER A 528 -2.11 0.97 -37.50
N LEU A 529 -0.84 1.32 -37.73
CA LEU A 529 0.13 0.58 -38.56
C LEU A 529 1.00 -0.40 -37.74
N ALA A 530 0.93 -0.43 -36.42
CA ALA A 530 1.74 -1.34 -35.63
C ALA A 530 1.27 -2.80 -35.82
N GLY A 531 2.22 -3.71 -36.09
CA GLY A 531 1.99 -5.11 -36.36
C GLY A 531 1.21 -5.88 -35.28
N GLU A 532 0.83 -7.12 -35.56
CA GLU A 532 0.06 -7.98 -34.63
C GLU A 532 0.91 -8.59 -33.49
N ALA A 533 2.22 -8.39 -33.49
CA ALA A 533 3.12 -8.92 -32.46
C ALA A 533 2.79 -8.36 -31.07
N PRO A 534 3.08 -9.12 -30.01
CA PRO A 534 2.82 -8.65 -28.63
C PRO A 534 3.75 -7.50 -28.25
N VAL A 535 3.24 -6.63 -27.37
CA VAL A 535 4.05 -5.59 -26.72
C VAL A 535 4.96 -6.24 -25.69
N THR A 536 6.23 -5.89 -25.74
CA THR A 536 7.24 -6.25 -24.74
C THR A 536 7.67 -5.01 -23.97
N LEU A 537 7.75 -5.13 -22.64
CA LEU A 537 8.26 -4.10 -21.75
C LEU A 537 9.74 -4.34 -21.47
N TYR A 538 10.58 -3.40 -21.87
CA TYR A 538 12.03 -3.42 -21.68
C TYR A 538 12.42 -2.43 -20.56
N GLY A 539 12.95 -2.93 -19.46
CA GLY A 539 13.40 -2.14 -18.31
C GLY A 539 14.49 -2.86 -17.54
N LYS A 540 14.39 -2.91 -16.23
CA LYS A 540 15.27 -3.76 -15.39
C LYS A 540 15.09 -5.24 -15.72
N GLN A 541 13.87 -5.64 -16.06
CA GLN A 541 13.51 -6.95 -16.57
C GLN A 541 12.84 -6.78 -17.95
N GLU A 542 12.91 -7.82 -18.75
CA GLU A 542 12.15 -7.92 -20.00
C GLU A 542 10.91 -8.79 -19.76
N VAL A 543 9.71 -8.22 -19.99
CA VAL A 543 8.45 -8.90 -19.71
C VAL A 543 7.45 -8.68 -20.83
N VAL A 544 6.75 -9.74 -21.21
CA VAL A 544 5.59 -9.67 -22.10
C VAL A 544 4.33 -9.74 -21.25
N PRO A 545 3.65 -8.61 -21.00
CA PRO A 545 2.42 -8.60 -20.18
C PRO A 545 1.25 -9.23 -20.94
N ALA A 546 0.25 -9.73 -20.21
CA ALA A 546 -1.04 -10.03 -20.80
C ALA A 546 -1.63 -8.73 -21.37
N GLN A 547 -2.17 -8.79 -22.59
CA GLN A 547 -2.53 -7.60 -23.32
C GLN A 547 -3.79 -7.78 -24.17
N ARG A 548 -4.55 -6.70 -24.31
CA ARG A 548 -5.75 -6.65 -25.11
C ARG A 548 -5.73 -5.39 -25.97
N ARG A 549 -5.98 -5.55 -27.27
CA ARG A 549 -6.17 -4.43 -28.20
C ARG A 549 -7.62 -3.98 -28.20
N ASN A 550 -7.81 -2.67 -28.19
CA ASN A 550 -9.12 -2.04 -28.31
C ASN A 550 -9.00 -0.78 -29.19
N GLY A 551 -9.24 -0.94 -30.51
CA GLY A 551 -9.03 0.10 -31.50
C GLY A 551 -7.57 0.56 -31.55
N ASP A 552 -7.34 1.84 -31.29
CA ASP A 552 -6.04 2.49 -31.26
C ASP A 552 -5.33 2.37 -29.89
N ARG A 553 -5.85 1.58 -28.97
CA ARG A 553 -5.32 1.41 -27.61
C ARG A 553 -4.92 -0.03 -27.34
N ILE A 554 -3.82 -0.18 -26.64
CA ILE A 554 -3.40 -1.45 -26.04
C ILE A 554 -3.55 -1.32 -24.52
N ILE A 555 -4.33 -2.21 -23.95
CA ILE A 555 -4.49 -2.36 -22.51
C ILE A 555 -3.54 -3.48 -22.10
N LEU A 556 -2.55 -3.14 -21.28
CA LEU A 556 -1.57 -4.06 -20.71
C LEU A 556 -1.98 -4.39 -19.29
N GLU A 557 -2.05 -5.64 -18.93
CA GLU A 557 -2.15 -6.04 -17.53
C GLU A 557 -0.79 -5.83 -16.86
N ILE A 558 -0.75 -5.08 -15.75
CA ILE A 558 0.51 -4.75 -15.08
C ILE A 558 1.09 -6.03 -14.48
N PRO A 559 2.27 -6.50 -14.93
CA PRO A 559 2.87 -7.74 -14.46
C PRO A 559 3.58 -7.52 -13.11
N ARG A 560 2.83 -7.11 -12.10
CA ARG A 560 3.30 -6.68 -10.78
C ARG A 560 4.24 -7.67 -10.07
N PHE A 561 4.18 -8.95 -10.45
CA PHE A 561 5.04 -9.99 -9.88
C PHE A 561 6.38 -10.16 -10.60
N SER A 562 6.57 -9.47 -11.71
CA SER A 562 7.70 -9.67 -12.61
C SER A 562 8.45 -8.39 -12.94
N ILE A 563 8.02 -7.25 -12.38
CA ILE A 563 8.65 -5.95 -12.60
C ILE A 563 8.88 -5.19 -11.30
N ASP A 564 9.98 -4.47 -11.25
CA ASP A 564 10.30 -3.52 -10.19
C ASP A 564 9.87 -2.10 -10.54
N PRO A 565 9.76 -1.18 -9.57
CA PRO A 565 9.58 0.25 -9.86
C PRO A 565 10.67 0.80 -10.76
N GLY A 566 10.29 1.68 -11.68
CA GLY A 566 11.20 2.28 -12.64
C GLY A 566 10.60 2.50 -14.02
N PHE A 567 11.46 2.68 -15.01
CA PHE A 567 11.07 2.96 -16.40
C PHE A 567 11.11 1.70 -17.25
N TYR A 568 10.07 1.54 -18.08
CA TYR A 568 9.93 0.46 -19.03
C TYR A 568 9.57 1.00 -20.40
N LEU A 569 10.35 0.63 -21.40
CA LEU A 569 10.11 0.97 -22.79
C LEU A 569 9.20 -0.08 -23.42
N ALA A 570 8.02 0.33 -23.83
CA ALA A 570 7.08 -0.54 -24.51
C ALA A 570 7.39 -0.60 -26.00
N ARG A 571 7.61 -1.81 -26.55
CA ARG A 571 7.95 -2.04 -27.95
C ARG A 571 7.11 -3.15 -28.56
N ILE A 572 6.84 -3.00 -29.85
CA ILE A 572 6.40 -4.09 -30.72
C ILE A 572 7.55 -4.37 -31.69
N GLN A 573 8.22 -5.50 -31.55
CA GLN A 573 9.45 -5.80 -32.30
C GLN A 573 10.48 -4.66 -32.15
N THR A 574 10.75 -3.90 -33.23
CA THR A 574 11.69 -2.76 -33.24
C THR A 574 11.02 -1.43 -32.92
N ASP A 575 9.69 -1.35 -33.05
CA ASP A 575 8.95 -0.10 -32.96
C ASP A 575 8.64 0.25 -31.49
N THR A 576 9.05 1.45 -31.08
CA THR A 576 8.79 1.97 -29.75
C THR A 576 7.42 2.62 -29.69
N LEU A 577 6.53 2.10 -28.87
CA LEU A 577 5.20 2.66 -28.62
C LEU A 577 5.20 3.77 -27.59
N GLY A 578 5.98 3.61 -26.53
CA GLY A 578 6.00 4.57 -25.44
C GLY A 578 6.94 4.18 -24.32
N LEU A 579 7.08 5.09 -23.35
CA LEU A 579 7.81 4.91 -22.11
C LEU A 579 6.81 4.92 -20.96
N ILE A 580 6.85 3.92 -20.10
CA ILE A 580 5.97 3.79 -18.95
C ILE A 580 6.81 3.90 -17.67
N ALA A 581 6.32 4.63 -16.68
CA ALA A 581 6.86 4.61 -15.33
C ALA A 581 5.95 3.78 -14.42
N PHE A 582 6.56 2.92 -13.64
CA PHE A 582 5.89 2.19 -12.57
C PHE A 582 6.45 2.59 -11.21
N ASP A 583 5.57 2.85 -10.27
CA ASP A 583 5.88 3.20 -8.89
C ASP A 583 5.32 2.18 -7.90
N MET A 584 5.87 2.24 -6.68
CA MET A 584 5.44 1.42 -5.56
C MET A 584 3.98 1.66 -5.18
N ASP A 585 3.35 0.63 -4.63
CA ASP A 585 2.09 0.78 -3.93
C ASP A 585 2.27 1.67 -2.70
N LYS A 586 1.48 2.73 -2.60
CA LYS A 586 1.57 3.69 -1.48
C LYS A 586 1.11 3.11 -0.15
N ARG A 587 0.40 1.99 -0.16
CA ARG A 587 0.02 1.28 1.06
C ARG A 587 1.23 0.80 1.85
N GLU A 588 2.32 0.41 1.19
CA GLU A 588 3.57 0.02 1.83
C GLU A 588 4.27 1.17 2.58
N SER A 589 4.04 2.41 2.14
CA SER A 589 4.59 3.62 2.79
C SER A 589 3.86 4.01 4.07
N LEU A 590 2.69 3.40 4.36
CA LEU A 590 1.87 3.64 5.55
C LEU A 590 2.25 2.64 6.64
N LEU A 591 3.19 2.99 7.51
CA LEU A 591 3.78 2.08 8.50
C LEU A 591 2.91 1.86 9.77
N GLU A 592 1.64 2.23 9.75
CA GLU A 592 0.74 1.99 10.87
C GLU A 592 0.44 0.50 11.02
N GLN A 593 0.68 -0.05 12.21
CA GLN A 593 0.58 -1.48 12.51
C GLN A 593 -0.66 -1.80 13.34
N TRP A 594 -1.22 -2.98 13.13
CA TRP A 594 -2.09 -3.63 14.09
C TRP A 594 -1.26 -4.24 15.21
N SER A 595 -1.69 -4.11 16.46
CA SER A 595 -1.15 -4.95 17.53
C SER A 595 -1.63 -6.40 17.34
N GLY A 596 -0.86 -7.37 17.83
CA GLY A 596 -1.26 -8.77 17.77
C GLY A 596 -2.63 -9.04 18.41
N GLU A 597 -3.00 -8.30 19.47
CA GLU A 597 -4.31 -8.40 20.12
C GLU A 597 -5.44 -7.88 19.21
N GLU A 598 -5.21 -6.77 18.53
CA GLU A 598 -6.17 -6.24 17.55
C GLU A 598 -6.36 -7.21 16.39
N VAL A 599 -5.25 -7.78 15.84
CA VAL A 599 -5.32 -8.82 14.79
C VAL A 599 -6.12 -10.01 15.29
N LYS A 600 -5.83 -10.52 16.47
CA LYS A 600 -6.57 -11.64 17.09
C LYS A 600 -8.06 -11.32 17.24
N ALA A 601 -8.38 -10.12 17.69
CA ALA A 601 -9.78 -9.68 17.87
C ALA A 601 -10.52 -9.63 16.53
N GLN A 602 -9.90 -9.08 15.48
CA GLN A 602 -10.45 -9.01 14.12
C GLN A 602 -10.66 -10.41 13.50
N LEU A 603 -9.79 -11.37 13.83
CA LEU A 603 -9.89 -12.75 13.39
C LEU A 603 -10.87 -13.62 14.22
N GLY A 604 -11.70 -13.00 15.09
CA GLY A 604 -12.73 -13.68 15.87
C GLY A 604 -12.32 -14.16 17.26
N GLY A 605 -11.10 -13.84 17.74
CA GLY A 605 -10.68 -14.06 19.12
C GLY A 605 -10.52 -15.51 19.56
N GLY A 606 -10.46 -16.48 18.63
CA GLY A 606 -10.43 -17.91 18.91
C GLY A 606 -9.28 -18.37 19.83
N ASN A 607 -9.49 -19.46 20.56
CA ASN A 607 -8.45 -20.04 21.43
C ASN A 607 -7.30 -20.68 20.62
N ASN A 608 -7.54 -20.98 19.35
CA ASN A 608 -6.56 -21.49 18.40
C ASN A 608 -5.63 -20.39 17.82
N ILE A 609 -5.86 -19.12 18.20
CA ILE A 609 -5.00 -17.99 17.80
C ILE A 609 -4.13 -17.59 18.98
N SER A 610 -2.82 -17.68 18.80
CA SER A 610 -1.84 -17.29 19.80
C SER A 610 -0.98 -16.13 19.30
N ILE A 611 -0.51 -15.30 20.24
CA ILE A 611 0.27 -14.10 19.94
C ILE A 611 1.62 -14.24 20.61
N PHE A 612 2.67 -13.98 19.84
CA PHE A 612 4.05 -13.88 20.31
C PHE A 612 4.55 -12.44 20.14
N ARG A 613 5.16 -11.88 21.18
CA ARG A 613 5.69 -10.52 21.21
C ARG A 613 7.19 -10.55 21.49
N PRO A 614 8.02 -10.69 20.47
CA PRO A 614 9.46 -10.69 20.66
C PRO A 614 9.92 -9.27 21.08
N ALA A 615 10.13 -9.04 22.37
CA ALA A 615 10.51 -7.74 22.91
C ALA A 615 12.03 -7.48 22.90
N ALA A 616 12.86 -8.52 22.78
CA ALA A 616 14.32 -8.44 22.71
C ALA A 616 14.92 -9.75 22.18
N GLU A 617 16.17 -9.73 21.73
CA GLU A 617 16.91 -10.95 21.34
C GLU A 617 16.84 -12.00 22.45
N GLY A 618 16.42 -13.21 22.11
CA GLY A 618 16.26 -14.33 23.06
C GLY A 618 14.94 -14.38 23.83
N SER A 619 14.12 -13.32 23.84
CA SER A 619 12.81 -13.34 24.52
C SER A 619 11.82 -14.25 23.78
N PHE A 620 11.83 -14.23 22.46
CA PHE A 620 10.98 -15.07 21.62
C PHE A 620 11.28 -16.57 21.84
N SER A 621 12.56 -16.95 21.87
CA SER A 621 12.99 -18.33 22.14
C SER A 621 12.48 -18.83 23.50
N ASN A 622 12.49 -17.97 24.54
CA ASN A 622 12.00 -18.35 25.86
C ASN A 622 10.47 -18.48 25.89
N GLU A 623 9.74 -17.55 25.29
CA GLU A 623 8.28 -17.56 25.22
C GLU A 623 7.77 -18.80 24.48
N ILE A 624 8.34 -19.10 23.32
CA ILE A 624 8.02 -20.28 22.53
C ILE A 624 8.36 -21.57 23.29
N LYS A 625 9.55 -21.63 23.93
CA LYS A 625 9.95 -22.80 24.75
C LYS A 625 8.99 -23.03 25.93
N GLU A 626 8.60 -21.98 26.64
CA GLU A 626 7.62 -22.11 27.73
C GLU A 626 6.29 -22.68 27.23
N ARG A 627 5.86 -22.33 26.03
CA ARG A 627 4.60 -22.76 25.45
C ARG A 627 4.61 -24.22 24.97
N TYR A 628 5.69 -24.62 24.30
CA TYR A 628 5.82 -25.96 23.69
C TYR A 628 6.56 -26.98 24.57
N LEU A 629 7.50 -26.54 25.43
CA LEU A 629 8.28 -27.40 26.31
C LEU A 629 7.84 -27.31 27.76
N GLY A 630 7.00 -26.32 28.09
CA GLY A 630 6.55 -26.04 29.46
C GLY A 630 7.60 -25.32 30.30
N ARG A 631 7.16 -24.82 31.44
CA ARG A 631 7.99 -24.01 32.35
C ARG A 631 8.63 -24.84 33.44
N GLN A 632 9.95 -24.90 33.46
CA GLN A 632 10.73 -25.61 34.49
C GLN A 632 10.79 -24.78 35.77
N LEU A 633 10.39 -25.35 36.91
CA LEU A 633 10.33 -24.67 38.20
C LEU A 633 11.44 -25.06 39.16
N TRP A 634 12.34 -25.96 38.78
CA TRP A 634 13.41 -26.46 39.64
C TRP A 634 14.35 -25.37 40.18
N LYS A 635 14.58 -24.29 39.38
CA LYS A 635 15.41 -23.15 39.79
C LYS A 635 14.83 -22.45 41.04
N TYR A 636 13.52 -22.28 41.11
CA TYR A 636 12.84 -21.66 42.24
C TYR A 636 12.87 -22.56 43.48
N ALA A 637 12.71 -23.88 43.28
CA ALA A 637 12.84 -24.85 44.33
C ALA A 637 14.26 -24.88 44.92
N LEU A 638 15.29 -24.82 44.04
CA LEU A 638 16.69 -24.75 44.49
C LEU A 638 16.97 -23.46 45.27
N LEU A 639 16.47 -22.32 44.79
CA LEU A 639 16.64 -21.03 45.45
C LEU A 639 15.96 -21.01 46.83
N ALA A 640 14.74 -21.59 46.97
CA ALA A 640 14.07 -21.76 48.25
C ALA A 640 14.89 -22.67 49.21
N SER A 641 15.43 -23.78 48.67
CA SER A 641 16.33 -24.64 49.45
C SER A 641 17.51 -23.88 50.04
N LEU A 642 18.24 -23.12 49.19
CA LEU A 642 19.39 -22.30 49.63
C LEU A 642 18.99 -21.23 50.68
N LEU A 643 17.80 -20.64 50.52
CA LEU A 643 17.28 -19.64 51.46
C LEU A 643 17.04 -20.27 52.84
N PHE A 644 16.46 -21.47 52.92
CA PHE A 644 16.26 -22.17 54.18
C PHE A 644 17.55 -22.68 54.79
N LEU A 645 18.55 -23.03 54.01
CA LEU A 645 19.89 -23.33 54.48
C LEU A 645 20.55 -22.09 55.13
N LEU A 646 20.45 -20.93 54.48
CA LEU A 646 20.94 -19.68 55.00
C LEU A 646 20.22 -19.33 56.33
N ALA A 647 18.90 -19.51 56.35
CA ALA A 647 18.10 -19.29 57.58
C ALA A 647 18.56 -20.20 58.71
N GLU A 648 18.87 -21.48 58.45
CA GLU A 648 19.40 -22.40 59.45
C GLU A 648 20.74 -21.86 60.04
N VAL A 649 21.67 -21.44 59.17
CA VAL A 649 22.96 -20.89 59.57
C VAL A 649 22.78 -19.63 60.45
N LEU A 650 21.87 -18.73 60.05
CA LEU A 650 21.57 -17.51 60.80
C LEU A 650 20.93 -17.82 62.15
N LEU A 651 19.99 -18.77 62.21
CA LEU A 651 19.37 -19.22 63.46
C LEU A 651 20.39 -19.83 64.43
N ILE A 652 21.33 -20.61 63.90
CA ILE A 652 22.42 -21.20 64.74
C ILE A 652 23.31 -20.08 65.28
N ARG A 653 23.70 -19.11 64.47
CA ARG A 653 24.71 -18.08 64.79
C ARG A 653 24.15 -16.94 65.68
N PHE A 654 22.95 -16.43 65.35
CA PHE A 654 22.45 -15.19 65.94
C PHE A 654 21.35 -15.39 66.99
N LEU A 655 20.62 -16.49 66.99
CA LEU A 655 19.61 -16.75 68.01
C LEU A 655 20.31 -17.35 69.25
N LYS A 656 20.60 -16.53 70.23
CA LYS A 656 21.20 -16.97 71.51
C LYS A 656 20.21 -17.68 72.42
#